data_998295f1bf04fa833de88053526b5fe2
#
_entry.id   998295f1bf04fa833de88053526b5fe2
#
_cell.length_a   1.000
_cell.length_b   1.000
_cell.length_c   1.000
_cell.angle_alpha   90.00
_cell.angle_beta   90.00
_cell.angle_gamma   90.00
#
_symmetry.space_group_name_H-M   'P 1'
#
loop_
_entity.id
_entity.type
_entity.pdbx_description
1 polymer ?
#
loop_
_entity_poly.entity_id
_entity_poly.type
_entity_poly.pdbx_seq_one_letter_code
_entity_poly.pdbx_strand_id
1 'polypeptide(L)'
;MNRGSEWNIWDLHVHTPESLVHNYKSSPDEDVWEKYIESLEALPKEIKVLGINDYIFIDGYQKVLEYRQKGRLKNIDLILPVIELRLARFCGHKQFKRINYHVIFSDELSADQIQGQFLNALTAKYQLTPEQGGNWSGVVTRESLAELGRRIIDSAPEDKRSEYSSPLLEGFNNLNLEVSNIEEALSNAHIFEGKYITAVGKTEWDELKWGESSIAEKKTIINNADLVFTAAENVEAYNKSRNKLSEQCVNNLLLDCSDAHSFADSENKDSLGNCRTWIKANTTFEGLKQILFEPEERMKVQREKPEDKNIYQVIDYIDLAEPSFWVGRISLNPNLNTIIGGRSTGKSSLLKAIAVKHGDGDIGSNDFIKEHLKGVSIRWQDGNDQSNREIEYFCQGYMHDIARDVKKRNEIIESVVRNKDQNGLLMQYEAQIEEASSAIKRGIHSIFQIQEKHHSLRRDLIEKGALEGIEKQLGLLRNKAAELRKSGKLTPEEQDQYEKCLQDIESYRKLITNAESDLEILKRLAGVTLIAPEFKERDRFNRLSFRSNCSEVNRMFDDLHKQLDEKWKGIVGGLIHDTKEAKEEIDKELQNLQSTEIYKKGQRFMDEDKELRDVLSKLDEEEKKLQVIRKLQSQLEELEKEQKTLIDRVVEQHLSFKESAIKICNGLSLDCDGLKISIQHTLIQNDIRLFLETRLNQRGYERQGYVQDFPQQYGSKTEVSVRVFLNGLLSSEIQLKGGYTPESVAMDFLSRGWYQLDYSLTYQNDSFTQMSEGKQAFVILKLLLDFSDKKCPILIDQPEDSLDNRAIYKELVEYLKKKKKERQIILVTHNPNIVVGADAENIIVANQHGQNAPNAGDTKFQYINGALEDTKPQTTSNQGILGEHSIREHICDILEGGKKAFEKREQKYGFKK
;
A
#
# COMPACT_ATOMS: atom_id res chain seq x y z
N MET A 1 15.26 -14.27 28.23
CA MET A 1 14.63 -12.94 28.29
C MET A 1 13.18 -13.10 27.96
N ASN A 2 12.26 -12.63 28.80
CA ASN A 2 10.84 -12.74 28.53
C ASN A 2 10.44 -11.69 27.46
N ARG A 3 9.95 -12.14 26.29
CA ARG A 3 9.41 -11.30 25.21
C ARG A 3 7.88 -11.43 25.09
N GLY A 4 7.26 -12.00 26.15
CA GLY A 4 5.84 -12.36 26.10
C GLY A 4 5.59 -13.60 25.26
N SER A 5 4.43 -13.66 24.62
CA SER A 5 4.00 -14.83 23.84
C SER A 5 4.77 -14.93 22.52
N GLU A 6 5.57 -15.97 22.35
CA GLU A 6 6.34 -16.25 21.14
C GLU A 6 5.85 -17.53 20.46
N TRP A 7 6.06 -17.64 19.15
CA TRP A 7 5.78 -18.86 18.40
C TRP A 7 6.81 -19.95 18.70
N ASN A 8 6.35 -21.06 19.28
CA ASN A 8 7.13 -22.26 19.53
C ASN A 8 6.33 -23.51 19.11
N ILE A 9 7.02 -24.60 18.81
CA ILE A 9 6.39 -25.90 18.55
C ILE A 9 6.10 -26.58 19.87
N TRP A 10 4.85 -27.05 20.02
CA TRP A 10 4.33 -27.75 21.16
C TRP A 10 3.92 -29.14 20.74
N ASP A 11 4.67 -30.18 21.16
CA ASP A 11 4.34 -31.60 20.94
C ASP A 11 3.73 -32.21 22.20
N LEU A 12 2.42 -32.21 22.20
CA LEU A 12 1.67 -32.63 23.41
C LEU A 12 1.39 -34.13 23.50
N HIS A 13 2.00 -34.94 22.62
CA HIS A 13 1.78 -36.37 22.59
C HIS A 13 3.08 -37.11 22.24
N VAL A 14 3.89 -37.35 23.24
CA VAL A 14 5.19 -38.05 23.16
C VAL A 14 5.27 -39.14 24.17
N HIS A 15 5.32 -40.42 23.73
CA HIS A 15 5.45 -41.58 24.60
C HIS A 15 6.89 -41.77 25.10
N THR A 16 7.04 -42.48 26.19
CA THR A 16 8.34 -42.82 26.77
C THR A 16 8.69 -44.31 26.61
N PRO A 17 9.92 -44.72 26.91
CA PRO A 17 10.27 -46.14 27.00
C PRO A 17 9.53 -46.93 28.12
N GLU A 18 8.84 -46.25 29.06
CA GLU A 18 7.96 -46.87 30.05
C GLU A 18 6.53 -47.09 29.52
N SER A 19 6.16 -46.52 28.40
CA SER A 19 4.84 -46.69 27.81
C SER A 19 4.53 -48.16 27.51
N LEU A 20 3.27 -48.56 27.70
CA LEU A 20 2.84 -49.95 27.44
C LEU A 20 2.96 -50.30 25.94
N VAL A 21 2.89 -49.34 25.09
CA VAL A 21 3.11 -49.46 23.62
C VAL A 21 4.19 -48.48 23.21
N HIS A 22 5.30 -48.99 22.73
CA HIS A 22 6.40 -48.19 22.18
C HIS A 22 7.31 -49.05 21.28
N ASN A 23 8.13 -48.38 20.45
CA ASN A 23 9.13 -48.97 19.55
C ASN A 23 10.55 -48.46 19.83
N TYR A 24 10.79 -47.88 21.00
CA TYR A 24 12.15 -47.43 21.38
C TYR A 24 13.02 -48.67 21.62
N LYS A 25 14.03 -48.86 20.75
CA LYS A 25 14.96 -49.97 20.80
C LYS A 25 16.37 -49.47 20.97
N SER A 26 17.11 -50.07 21.87
CA SER A 26 18.55 -49.83 22.01
C SER A 26 19.31 -51.13 21.80
N SER A 27 20.59 -51.06 21.54
CA SER A 27 21.45 -52.23 21.54
C SER A 27 21.58 -52.80 22.96
N PRO A 28 21.98 -54.05 23.13
CA PRO A 28 22.07 -54.68 24.46
C PRO A 28 23.00 -53.96 25.44
N ASP A 29 23.95 -53.20 24.95
CA ASP A 29 24.95 -52.47 25.73
C ASP A 29 24.58 -50.98 25.94
N GLU A 30 23.44 -50.50 25.43
CA GLU A 30 23.00 -49.11 25.43
C GLU A 30 21.75 -48.97 26.33
N ASP A 31 21.77 -48.03 27.27
CA ASP A 31 20.60 -47.68 28.08
C ASP A 31 19.56 -46.94 27.22
N VAL A 32 18.41 -47.54 27.06
CA VAL A 32 17.31 -46.97 26.25
C VAL A 32 16.87 -45.60 26.76
N TRP A 33 16.95 -45.38 28.09
CA TRP A 33 16.58 -44.09 28.67
C TRP A 33 17.61 -43.00 28.38
N GLU A 34 18.90 -43.28 28.45
CA GLU A 34 19.95 -42.31 28.07
C GLU A 34 19.78 -41.91 26.60
N LYS A 35 19.59 -42.90 25.71
CA LYS A 35 19.35 -42.62 24.29
C LYS A 35 18.06 -41.82 24.07
N TYR A 36 17.00 -42.09 24.84
CA TYR A 36 15.76 -41.32 24.75
C TYR A 36 15.98 -39.86 25.17
N ILE A 37 16.65 -39.60 26.29
CA ILE A 37 16.97 -38.28 26.76
C ILE A 37 17.88 -37.51 25.77
N GLU A 38 18.93 -38.16 25.25
CA GLU A 38 19.78 -37.60 24.22
C GLU A 38 19.01 -37.21 22.95
N SER A 39 18.05 -38.06 22.55
CA SER A 39 17.18 -37.77 21.38
C SER A 39 16.26 -36.58 21.66
N LEU A 40 15.73 -36.41 22.87
CA LEU A 40 14.98 -35.23 23.26
C LEU A 40 15.84 -33.94 23.29
N GLU A 41 17.09 -34.06 23.73
CA GLU A 41 18.04 -32.92 23.72
C GLU A 41 18.49 -32.53 22.32
N ALA A 42 18.44 -33.48 21.37
CA ALA A 42 18.75 -33.23 19.96
C ALA A 42 17.58 -32.70 19.15
N LEU A 43 16.40 -32.52 19.73
CA LEU A 43 15.22 -31.98 19.02
C LEU A 43 15.49 -30.57 18.46
N PRO A 44 14.82 -30.19 17.36
CA PRO A 44 14.90 -28.82 16.81
C PRO A 44 14.63 -27.77 17.90
N LYS A 45 15.37 -26.67 17.83
CA LYS A 45 15.31 -25.59 18.83
C LYS A 45 13.94 -24.91 18.95
N GLU A 46 13.11 -25.06 17.95
CA GLU A 46 11.74 -24.57 17.87
C GLU A 46 10.78 -25.38 18.76
N ILE A 47 11.10 -26.66 19.07
CA ILE A 47 10.32 -27.50 19.97
C ILE A 47 10.68 -27.13 21.40
N LYS A 48 9.76 -26.47 22.10
CA LYS A 48 9.96 -25.94 23.44
C LYS A 48 9.12 -26.63 24.50
N VAL A 49 8.02 -27.24 24.07
CA VAL A 49 7.08 -27.89 25.00
C VAL A 49 6.83 -29.32 24.57
N LEU A 50 6.90 -30.23 25.55
CA LEU A 50 6.57 -31.64 25.39
C LEU A 50 5.46 -32.04 26.38
N GLY A 51 4.43 -32.73 25.87
CA GLY A 51 3.50 -33.47 26.66
C GLY A 51 3.95 -34.93 26.74
N ILE A 52 4.46 -35.35 27.89
CA ILE A 52 4.88 -36.74 28.11
C ILE A 52 3.64 -37.56 28.38
N ASN A 53 3.34 -38.46 27.46
CA ASN A 53 2.08 -39.19 27.36
C ASN A 53 2.31 -40.71 27.50
N ASP A 54 1.92 -41.30 28.63
CA ASP A 54 1.93 -42.74 28.80
C ASP A 54 0.53 -43.26 29.06
N TYR A 55 0.26 -44.52 28.68
CA TYR A 55 -1.02 -45.16 28.92
C TYR A 55 -1.21 -45.47 30.38
N ILE A 56 -2.28 -44.99 31.00
CA ILE A 56 -2.77 -45.26 32.37
C ILE A 56 -1.74 -45.14 33.51
N PHE A 57 -0.48 -44.86 33.19
CA PHE A 57 0.61 -44.72 34.17
C PHE A 57 1.28 -43.35 34.00
N ILE A 58 1.98 -42.90 35.06
CA ILE A 58 2.71 -41.62 35.06
C ILE A 58 4.21 -41.80 35.28
N ASP A 59 4.68 -43.06 35.32
CA ASP A 59 6.08 -43.39 35.66
C ASP A 59 7.07 -42.79 34.69
N GLY A 60 6.76 -42.79 33.39
CA GLY A 60 7.63 -42.23 32.38
C GLY A 60 7.81 -40.71 32.54
N TYR A 61 6.74 -39.98 32.83
CA TYR A 61 6.83 -38.55 33.12
C TYR A 61 7.72 -38.29 34.35
N GLN A 62 7.51 -39.06 35.43
CA GLN A 62 8.33 -38.94 36.63
C GLN A 62 9.81 -39.16 36.35
N LYS A 63 10.15 -40.14 35.53
CA LYS A 63 11.53 -40.45 35.15
C LYS A 63 12.15 -39.34 34.27
N VAL A 64 11.39 -38.74 33.34
CA VAL A 64 11.83 -37.56 32.57
C VAL A 64 12.14 -36.39 33.53
N LEU A 65 11.30 -36.15 34.53
CA LEU A 65 11.55 -35.10 35.52
C LEU A 65 12.83 -35.34 36.35
N GLU A 66 13.14 -36.61 36.68
CA GLU A 66 14.38 -36.98 37.38
C GLU A 66 15.63 -36.60 36.56
N TYR A 67 15.59 -36.84 35.24
CA TYR A 67 16.67 -36.36 34.33
C TYR A 67 16.74 -34.84 34.28
N ARG A 68 15.59 -34.16 34.23
CA ARG A 68 15.57 -32.67 34.27
C ARG A 68 16.16 -32.11 35.57
N GLN A 69 15.88 -32.74 36.73
CA GLN A 69 16.48 -32.34 38.01
C GLN A 69 18.00 -32.55 38.04
N LYS A 70 18.52 -33.52 37.29
CA LYS A 70 19.96 -33.72 37.08
C LYS A 70 20.59 -32.73 36.10
N GLY A 71 19.81 -31.73 35.60
CA GLY A 71 20.29 -30.68 34.72
C GLY A 71 20.29 -31.01 33.22
N ARG A 72 19.62 -32.10 32.80
CA ARG A 72 19.38 -32.47 31.39
C ARG A 72 18.15 -31.73 30.85
N LEU A 73 17.89 -31.84 29.52
CA LEU A 73 16.72 -31.29 28.82
C LEU A 73 16.59 -29.77 28.95
N LYS A 74 17.69 -29.04 28.89
CA LYS A 74 17.71 -27.55 28.96
C LYS A 74 17.15 -26.87 27.72
N ASN A 75 17.05 -27.59 26.62
CA ASN A 75 16.45 -27.15 25.37
C ASN A 75 14.92 -27.10 25.39
N ILE A 76 14.30 -27.81 26.32
CA ILE A 76 12.84 -27.89 26.52
C ILE A 76 12.44 -26.98 27.67
N ASP A 77 11.57 -26.02 27.43
CA ASP A 77 11.16 -25.05 28.44
C ASP A 77 10.11 -25.61 29.38
N LEU A 78 9.12 -26.34 28.83
CA LEU A 78 8.00 -26.90 29.59
C LEU A 78 7.81 -28.39 29.26
N ILE A 79 7.61 -29.20 30.30
CA ILE A 79 7.23 -30.63 30.21
C ILE A 79 5.93 -30.82 30.97
N LEU A 80 4.88 -31.20 30.26
CA LEU A 80 3.54 -31.43 30.82
C LEU A 80 3.25 -32.92 31.00
N PRO A 81 2.65 -33.34 32.14
CA PRO A 81 2.16 -34.72 32.30
C PRO A 81 0.87 -34.92 31.51
N VAL A 82 0.84 -35.93 30.68
CA VAL A 82 -0.32 -36.32 29.88
C VAL A 82 -0.64 -37.79 30.19
N ILE A 83 -1.88 -38.07 30.50
CA ILE A 83 -2.37 -39.43 30.76
C ILE A 83 -3.32 -39.85 29.65
N GLU A 84 -3.03 -40.94 28.99
CA GLU A 84 -3.89 -41.50 27.95
C GLU A 84 -4.74 -42.65 28.53
N LEU A 85 -6.05 -42.50 28.39
CA LEU A 85 -7.06 -43.40 28.87
C LEU A 85 -7.87 -43.95 27.69
N ARG A 86 -8.34 -45.20 27.83
CA ARG A 86 -9.21 -45.83 26.84
C ARG A 86 -10.65 -45.83 27.31
N LEU A 87 -11.55 -45.31 26.49
CA LEU A 87 -12.97 -45.24 26.82
C LEU A 87 -13.69 -46.56 26.55
N ALA A 88 -14.74 -46.83 27.30
CA ALA A 88 -15.65 -47.96 27.08
C ALA A 88 -16.58 -47.71 25.84
N ARG A 89 -16.04 -47.07 24.82
CA ARG A 89 -16.71 -46.79 23.55
C ARG A 89 -15.80 -47.15 22.41
N PHE A 90 -16.41 -47.78 21.39
CA PHE A 90 -15.68 -48.24 20.21
C PHE A 90 -16.09 -47.46 19.00
N CYS A 91 -15.13 -47.16 18.14
CA CYS A 91 -15.30 -46.59 16.80
C CYS A 91 -14.62 -47.52 15.78
N GLY A 92 -14.70 -47.14 14.49
CA GLY A 92 -14.08 -47.89 13.42
C GLY A 92 -15.08 -48.68 12.56
N HIS A 93 -14.64 -48.99 11.32
CA HIS A 93 -15.49 -49.63 10.29
C HIS A 93 -15.16 -51.11 10.03
N LYS A 94 -13.89 -51.45 10.01
CA LYS A 94 -13.37 -52.78 9.72
C LYS A 94 -12.86 -53.48 10.99
N GLN A 95 -12.36 -52.69 11.91
CA GLN A 95 -11.89 -53.15 13.20
C GLN A 95 -12.44 -52.19 14.26
N PHE A 96 -12.92 -52.73 15.37
CA PHE A 96 -13.32 -51.91 16.50
C PHE A 96 -12.08 -51.38 17.20
N LYS A 97 -11.99 -50.05 17.26
CA LYS A 97 -10.97 -49.34 18.02
C LYS A 97 -11.62 -48.56 19.14
N ARG A 98 -10.96 -48.45 20.26
CA ARG A 98 -11.42 -47.68 21.41
C ARG A 98 -11.12 -46.22 21.19
N ILE A 99 -11.92 -45.35 21.77
CA ILE A 99 -11.66 -43.93 21.81
C ILE A 99 -10.59 -43.67 22.88
N ASN A 100 -9.46 -43.10 22.50
CA ASN A 100 -8.42 -42.67 23.42
C ASN A 100 -8.74 -41.24 23.90
N TYR A 101 -8.70 -41.09 25.21
CA TYR A 101 -9.02 -39.84 25.88
C TYR A 101 -7.82 -39.40 26.70
N HIS A 102 -7.38 -38.14 26.51
CA HIS A 102 -6.17 -37.62 27.12
C HIS A 102 -6.53 -36.59 28.18
N VAL A 103 -5.82 -36.55 29.26
CA VAL A 103 -5.86 -35.51 30.28
C VAL A 103 -4.47 -34.94 30.40
N ILE A 104 -4.34 -33.69 30.01
CA ILE A 104 -3.11 -32.89 30.09
C ILE A 104 -3.16 -32.10 31.38
N PHE A 105 -2.27 -32.39 32.31
CA PHE A 105 -2.22 -31.68 33.58
C PHE A 105 -1.19 -30.55 33.57
N SER A 106 -1.40 -29.56 34.44
CA SER A 106 -0.42 -28.53 34.72
C SER A 106 0.84 -29.09 35.36
N ASP A 107 2.00 -28.55 34.99
CA ASP A 107 3.29 -28.83 35.62
C ASP A 107 3.37 -28.41 37.10
N GLU A 108 2.37 -27.70 37.62
CA GLU A 108 2.22 -27.39 39.03
C GLU A 108 1.78 -28.60 39.88
N LEU A 109 1.26 -29.61 39.23
CA LEU A 109 0.87 -30.85 39.88
C LEU A 109 2.02 -31.86 39.87
N SER A 110 2.38 -32.39 41.04
CA SER A 110 3.37 -33.46 41.11
C SER A 110 2.83 -34.79 40.58
N ALA A 111 3.73 -35.65 40.10
CA ALA A 111 3.36 -37.00 39.68
C ALA A 111 2.62 -37.76 40.78
N ASP A 112 3.04 -37.61 42.05
CA ASP A 112 2.38 -38.26 43.22
C ASP A 112 0.95 -37.75 43.43
N GLN A 113 0.68 -36.46 43.19
CA GLN A 113 -0.67 -35.89 43.28
C GLN A 113 -1.58 -36.44 42.18
N ILE A 114 -1.10 -36.56 40.96
CA ILE A 114 -1.84 -37.13 39.84
C ILE A 114 -2.08 -38.61 40.08
N GLN A 115 -1.06 -39.35 40.47
CA GLN A 115 -1.19 -40.78 40.83
C GLN A 115 -2.19 -40.99 41.97
N GLY A 116 -2.03 -40.23 43.07
CA GLY A 116 -2.81 -40.45 44.31
C GLY A 116 -4.27 -40.03 44.18
N GLN A 117 -4.55 -38.89 43.56
CA GLN A 117 -5.89 -38.28 43.55
C GLN A 117 -6.66 -38.50 42.23
N PHE A 118 -5.98 -38.77 41.10
CA PHE A 118 -6.63 -39.04 39.85
C PHE A 118 -6.58 -40.54 39.48
N LEU A 119 -5.39 -41.10 39.25
CA LEU A 119 -5.26 -42.46 38.75
C LEU A 119 -5.78 -43.49 39.76
N ASN A 120 -5.50 -43.32 41.06
CA ASN A 120 -6.02 -44.18 42.09
C ASN A 120 -7.55 -44.10 42.29
N ALA A 121 -8.15 -42.91 42.06
CA ALA A 121 -9.61 -42.74 42.05
C ALA A 121 -10.31 -43.49 40.91
N LEU A 122 -9.61 -43.73 39.80
CA LEU A 122 -10.13 -44.48 38.66
C LEU A 122 -10.04 -46.01 38.85
N THR A 123 -9.23 -46.53 39.79
CA THR A 123 -8.97 -47.98 39.93
C THR A 123 -10.25 -48.81 40.01
N ALA A 124 -11.24 -48.41 40.80
CA ALA A 124 -12.50 -49.12 40.93
C ALA A 124 -13.53 -48.82 39.83
N LYS A 125 -13.20 -47.93 38.89
CA LYS A 125 -14.10 -47.48 37.82
C LYS A 125 -13.82 -48.18 36.49
N TYR A 126 -12.74 -48.96 36.34
CA TYR A 126 -12.41 -49.65 35.10
C TYR A 126 -13.41 -50.79 34.83
N GLN A 127 -13.81 -50.90 33.59
CA GLN A 127 -14.64 -51.97 33.04
C GLN A 127 -13.80 -52.88 32.14
N LEU A 128 -14.08 -54.14 32.15
CA LEU A 128 -13.51 -55.10 31.22
C LEU A 128 -14.23 -54.98 29.86
N THR A 129 -13.63 -55.48 28.80
CA THR A 129 -14.30 -55.57 27.48
C THR A 129 -15.60 -56.38 27.58
N PRO A 130 -16.58 -56.15 26.73
CA PRO A 130 -17.85 -56.84 26.68
C PRO A 130 -17.69 -58.38 26.66
N GLU A 131 -16.63 -58.89 26.05
CA GLU A 131 -16.32 -60.31 25.92
C GLU A 131 -15.93 -60.92 27.26
N GLN A 132 -15.26 -60.20 28.14
CA GLN A 132 -14.86 -60.65 29.48
C GLN A 132 -15.93 -60.35 30.56
N GLY A 133 -16.72 -59.32 30.33
CA GLY A 133 -17.81 -58.85 31.19
C GLY A 133 -17.37 -58.41 32.59
N GLY A 134 -18.09 -57.39 33.14
CA GLY A 134 -17.90 -56.95 34.54
C GLY A 134 -16.86 -55.82 34.70
N ASN A 135 -16.69 -55.43 35.96
CA ASN A 135 -15.76 -54.36 36.34
C ASN A 135 -14.44 -54.96 36.88
N TRP A 136 -13.37 -54.24 36.70
CA TRP A 136 -12.08 -54.50 37.29
C TRP A 136 -12.13 -54.18 38.80
N SER A 137 -11.73 -55.13 39.67
CA SER A 137 -11.78 -54.95 41.11
C SER A 137 -10.41 -54.84 41.79
N GLY A 138 -9.33 -55.00 41.04
CA GLY A 138 -7.97 -54.94 41.55
C GLY A 138 -7.30 -53.60 41.44
N VAL A 139 -6.17 -53.38 42.10
CA VAL A 139 -5.29 -52.24 41.88
C VAL A 139 -4.67 -52.37 40.49
N VAL A 140 -4.61 -51.23 39.69
CA VAL A 140 -4.00 -51.22 38.39
C VAL A 140 -2.49 -51.07 38.53
N THR A 141 -1.78 -52.20 38.36
CA THR A 141 -0.32 -52.28 38.29
C THR A 141 0.09 -53.04 37.02
N ARG A 142 1.35 -52.99 36.62
CA ARG A 142 1.86 -53.76 35.48
C ARG A 142 1.70 -55.28 35.72
N GLU A 143 1.94 -55.75 36.99
CA GLU A 143 1.80 -57.15 37.40
C GLU A 143 0.34 -57.57 37.33
N SER A 144 -0.59 -56.75 37.85
CA SER A 144 -2.01 -57.12 37.87
C SER A 144 -2.59 -57.15 36.44
N LEU A 145 -2.15 -56.29 35.62
CA LEU A 145 -2.48 -56.25 34.14
C LEU A 145 -1.93 -57.50 33.45
N ALA A 146 -0.67 -57.84 33.70
CA ALA A 146 -0.08 -59.08 33.14
C ALA A 146 -0.79 -60.32 33.60
N GLU A 147 -1.26 -60.38 34.87
CA GLU A 147 -2.06 -61.49 35.38
C GLU A 147 -3.43 -61.59 34.70
N LEU A 148 -4.12 -60.41 34.51
CA LEU A 148 -5.37 -60.35 33.75
C LEU A 148 -5.16 -60.87 32.33
N GLY A 149 -4.14 -60.41 31.65
CA GLY A 149 -3.84 -60.85 30.27
C GLY A 149 -3.52 -62.38 30.20
N ARG A 150 -2.78 -62.89 31.14
CA ARG A 150 -2.56 -64.38 31.21
C ARG A 150 -3.88 -65.11 31.29
N ARG A 151 -4.78 -64.73 32.19
CA ARG A 151 -6.11 -65.36 32.32
C ARG A 151 -6.91 -65.32 31.02
N ILE A 152 -6.83 -64.16 30.28
CA ILE A 152 -7.49 -64.00 28.99
C ILE A 152 -6.90 -64.95 27.96
N ILE A 153 -5.57 -64.96 27.82
CA ILE A 153 -4.87 -65.87 26.89
C ILE A 153 -5.15 -67.37 27.22
N ASP A 154 -5.10 -67.72 28.49
CA ASP A 154 -5.33 -69.09 28.90
C ASP A 154 -6.79 -69.55 28.66
N SER A 155 -7.75 -68.62 28.69
CA SER A 155 -9.16 -68.91 28.38
C SER A 155 -9.43 -69.13 26.91
N ALA A 156 -8.50 -68.66 26.01
CA ALA A 156 -8.61 -68.81 24.56
C ALA A 156 -8.30 -70.28 24.13
N PRO A 157 -8.92 -70.79 23.02
CA PRO A 157 -8.56 -72.02 22.40
C PRO A 157 -7.07 -72.10 22.08
N GLU A 158 -6.48 -73.29 22.25
CA GLU A 158 -5.03 -73.50 22.21
C GLU A 158 -4.42 -73.11 20.88
N ASP A 159 -5.14 -73.33 19.79
CA ASP A 159 -4.79 -72.93 18.40
C ASP A 159 -4.78 -71.40 18.14
N LYS A 160 -5.46 -70.65 18.96
CA LYS A 160 -5.55 -69.21 18.86
C LYS A 160 -4.66 -68.42 19.82
N ARG A 161 -4.02 -69.04 20.78
CA ARG A 161 -3.19 -68.34 21.79
C ARG A 161 -2.00 -67.63 21.19
N SER A 162 -1.49 -68.08 20.07
CA SER A 162 -0.39 -67.43 19.35
C SER A 162 -0.79 -66.12 18.67
N GLU A 163 -2.08 -65.85 18.54
CA GLU A 163 -2.60 -64.57 17.93
C GLU A 163 -2.63 -63.45 18.97
N TYR A 164 -2.50 -63.73 20.25
CA TYR A 164 -2.52 -62.78 21.35
C TYR A 164 -1.15 -62.10 21.53
N SER A 165 -1.18 -60.84 21.97
CA SER A 165 -0.01 -60.06 22.33
C SER A 165 0.61 -60.54 23.66
N SER A 166 1.57 -59.78 24.19
CA SER A 166 2.12 -60.08 25.53
C SER A 166 1.01 -60.03 26.60
N PRO A 167 1.12 -60.84 27.70
CA PRO A 167 0.14 -60.78 28.77
C PRO A 167 -0.13 -59.39 29.33
N LEU A 168 0.89 -58.51 29.44
CA LEU A 168 0.74 -57.13 29.90
C LEU A 168 -0.12 -56.32 28.97
N LEU A 169 0.13 -56.45 27.67
CA LEU A 169 -0.61 -55.70 26.64
C LEU A 169 -2.05 -56.19 26.53
N GLU A 170 -2.28 -57.51 26.64
CA GLU A 170 -3.65 -58.07 26.64
C GLU A 170 -4.45 -57.61 27.84
N GLY A 171 -3.84 -57.59 29.04
CA GLY A 171 -4.49 -57.05 30.23
C GLY A 171 -4.87 -55.59 30.07
N PHE A 172 -3.94 -54.76 29.57
CA PHE A 172 -4.19 -53.36 29.25
C PHE A 172 -5.30 -53.20 28.21
N ASN A 173 -5.27 -54.00 27.15
CA ASN A 173 -6.27 -53.95 26.09
C ASN A 173 -7.70 -54.26 26.58
N ASN A 174 -7.86 -54.83 27.75
CA ASN A 174 -9.16 -55.14 28.32
C ASN A 174 -9.70 -54.11 29.32
N LEU A 175 -8.93 -53.10 29.71
CA LEU A 175 -9.38 -52.04 30.61
C LEU A 175 -9.98 -50.85 29.84
N ASN A 176 -11.15 -50.37 30.31
CA ASN A 176 -11.88 -49.25 29.72
C ASN A 176 -12.50 -48.40 30.83
N LEU A 177 -12.79 -47.13 30.49
CA LEU A 177 -13.44 -46.16 31.38
C LEU A 177 -14.62 -45.49 30.68
N GLU A 178 -15.66 -45.17 31.45
CA GLU A 178 -16.65 -44.18 31.00
C GLU A 178 -16.12 -42.76 31.18
N VAL A 179 -16.43 -41.84 30.23
CA VAL A 179 -16.02 -40.44 30.31
C VAL A 179 -16.48 -39.81 31.63
N SER A 180 -17.71 -40.09 32.07
CA SER A 180 -18.26 -39.57 33.31
C SER A 180 -17.43 -39.95 34.57
N ASN A 181 -16.76 -41.09 34.55
CA ASN A 181 -15.86 -41.51 35.65
C ASN A 181 -14.58 -40.67 35.66
N ILE A 182 -14.09 -40.28 34.50
CA ILE A 182 -12.91 -39.40 34.35
C ILE A 182 -13.27 -38.00 34.82
N GLU A 183 -14.40 -37.46 34.35
CA GLU A 183 -14.90 -36.14 34.72
C GLU A 183 -15.20 -36.07 36.25
N GLU A 184 -15.79 -37.12 36.84
CA GLU A 184 -16.02 -37.22 38.27
C GLU A 184 -14.71 -37.21 39.07
N ALA A 185 -13.69 -37.94 38.64
CA ALA A 185 -12.39 -37.98 39.32
C ALA A 185 -11.67 -36.63 39.25
N LEU A 186 -11.80 -35.89 38.16
CA LEU A 186 -11.24 -34.54 37.99
C LEU A 186 -11.99 -33.50 38.82
N SER A 187 -13.33 -33.54 38.83
CA SER A 187 -14.16 -32.55 39.52
C SER A 187 -14.21 -32.70 41.03
N ASN A 188 -14.10 -33.92 41.55
CA ASN A 188 -14.16 -34.19 42.99
C ASN A 188 -12.90 -33.77 43.77
N ALA A 189 -11.78 -33.57 43.08
CA ALA A 189 -10.53 -33.14 43.70
C ALA A 189 -10.22 -31.65 43.35
N HIS A 190 -10.47 -30.74 44.28
CA HIS A 190 -10.23 -29.31 44.12
C HIS A 190 -8.81 -28.95 43.63
N ILE A 191 -7.82 -29.85 43.84
CA ILE A 191 -6.45 -29.62 43.38
C ILE A 191 -6.34 -29.50 41.85
N PHE A 192 -7.29 -30.09 41.11
CA PHE A 192 -7.31 -30.11 39.66
C PHE A 192 -8.07 -28.89 39.05
N GLU A 193 -8.75 -28.10 39.84
CA GLU A 193 -9.53 -26.97 39.36
C GLU A 193 -8.67 -26.02 38.56
N GLY A 194 -8.99 -25.85 37.28
CA GLY A 194 -8.25 -25.02 36.34
C GLY A 194 -6.85 -25.51 35.92
N LYS A 195 -6.45 -26.73 36.37
CA LYS A 195 -5.12 -27.30 36.15
C LYS A 195 -5.10 -28.51 35.23
N TYR A 196 -6.10 -28.69 34.39
CA TYR A 196 -6.12 -29.73 33.37
C TYR A 196 -6.81 -29.24 32.10
N ILE A 197 -6.52 -29.87 31.00
CA ILE A 197 -7.14 -29.74 29.68
C ILE A 197 -7.39 -31.15 29.16
N THR A 198 -8.51 -31.38 28.49
CA THR A 198 -8.89 -32.66 27.94
C THR A 198 -8.71 -32.73 26.44
N ALA A 199 -8.34 -33.90 25.91
CA ALA A 199 -8.20 -34.07 24.46
C ALA A 199 -8.69 -35.46 24.01
N VAL A 200 -9.21 -35.55 22.80
CA VAL A 200 -9.59 -36.81 22.13
C VAL A 200 -8.56 -37.17 21.08
N GLY A 201 -8.14 -38.43 21.02
CA GLY A 201 -7.16 -38.90 20.04
C GLY A 201 -7.69 -38.91 18.60
N LYS A 202 -6.76 -38.91 17.64
CA LYS A 202 -7.05 -38.69 16.22
C LYS A 202 -7.76 -39.88 15.55
N THR A 203 -7.30 -41.10 15.83
CA THR A 203 -7.82 -42.31 15.14
C THR A 203 -9.27 -42.55 15.43
N GLU A 204 -9.70 -42.14 16.58
CA GLU A 204 -11.03 -42.39 17.12
C GLU A 204 -12.08 -41.54 16.39
N TRP A 205 -11.80 -40.29 16.05
CA TRP A 205 -12.74 -39.45 15.35
C TRP A 205 -12.59 -39.58 13.81
N ASP A 206 -11.40 -39.86 13.29
CA ASP A 206 -11.15 -40.00 11.86
C ASP A 206 -11.80 -41.26 11.26
N GLU A 207 -11.87 -42.32 12.06
CA GLU A 207 -12.53 -43.60 11.72
C GLU A 207 -14.04 -43.62 12.01
N LEU A 208 -14.61 -42.54 12.54
CA LEU A 208 -16.05 -42.46 12.80
C LEU A 208 -16.83 -42.48 11.47
N LYS A 209 -17.85 -43.32 11.42
CA LYS A 209 -18.87 -43.24 10.38
C LYS A 209 -19.90 -42.18 10.78
N TRP A 210 -19.89 -41.09 10.07
CA TRP A 210 -20.76 -39.93 10.31
C TRP A 210 -22.21 -40.16 9.88
N GLY A 211 -22.84 -41.21 10.23
CA GLY A 211 -24.23 -41.54 9.87
C GLY A 211 -24.78 -42.72 10.63
N GLU A 212 -24.02 -43.24 11.60
CA GLU A 212 -24.45 -44.40 12.37
C GLU A 212 -25.24 -44.00 13.64
N SER A 213 -26.00 -44.92 14.21
CA SER A 213 -26.86 -44.70 15.39
C SER A 213 -26.12 -44.21 16.62
N SER A 214 -24.82 -44.51 16.78
CA SER A 214 -24.00 -44.07 17.92
C SER A 214 -23.30 -42.75 17.73
N ILE A 215 -23.52 -42.08 16.60
CA ILE A 215 -22.77 -40.84 16.26
C ILE A 215 -23.06 -39.69 17.22
N ALA A 216 -24.28 -39.56 17.74
CA ALA A 216 -24.63 -38.52 18.69
C ALA A 216 -23.76 -38.54 19.96
N GLU A 217 -23.58 -39.73 20.54
CA GLU A 217 -22.74 -39.93 21.72
C GLU A 217 -21.26 -39.61 21.42
N LYS A 218 -20.76 -40.09 20.28
CA LYS A 218 -19.38 -39.81 19.84
C LYS A 218 -19.16 -38.32 19.59
N LYS A 219 -20.11 -37.65 18.98
CA LYS A 219 -20.05 -36.17 18.82
C LYS A 219 -20.05 -35.47 20.17
N THR A 220 -20.82 -35.95 21.13
CA THR A 220 -20.83 -35.39 22.49
C THR A 220 -19.46 -35.53 23.16
N ILE A 221 -18.79 -36.67 23.03
CA ILE A 221 -17.44 -36.88 23.55
C ILE A 221 -16.44 -35.91 22.94
N ILE A 222 -16.48 -35.72 21.60
CA ILE A 222 -15.59 -34.81 20.91
C ILE A 222 -15.87 -33.35 21.32
N ASN A 223 -17.13 -32.97 21.46
CA ASN A 223 -17.51 -31.61 21.82
C ASN A 223 -17.25 -31.24 23.28
N ASN A 224 -17.23 -32.24 24.17
CA ASN A 224 -16.90 -32.02 25.58
C ASN A 224 -15.40 -31.98 25.82
N ALA A 225 -14.57 -32.51 24.92
CA ALA A 225 -13.12 -32.35 24.99
C ALA A 225 -12.69 -30.95 24.58
N ASP A 226 -11.70 -30.42 25.29
CA ASP A 226 -11.14 -29.09 24.99
C ASP A 226 -10.39 -29.08 23.65
N LEU A 227 -9.67 -30.17 23.33
CA LEU A 227 -8.81 -30.33 22.18
C LEU A 227 -9.09 -31.63 21.42
N VAL A 228 -8.66 -31.66 20.17
CA VAL A 228 -8.61 -32.88 19.35
C VAL A 228 -7.18 -33.06 18.83
N PHE A 229 -6.61 -34.28 19.01
CA PHE A 229 -5.28 -34.60 18.50
C PHE A 229 -5.33 -35.26 17.12
N THR A 230 -4.29 -35.01 16.33
CA THR A 230 -4.01 -35.76 15.10
C THR A 230 -2.50 -35.96 14.97
N ALA A 231 -2.08 -37.02 14.28
CA ALA A 231 -0.71 -37.16 13.79
C ALA A 231 -0.76 -37.24 12.26
N ALA A 232 -1.02 -36.08 11.62
CA ALA A 232 -1.19 -35.98 10.19
C ALA A 232 0.17 -36.10 9.46
N GLU A 233 0.21 -36.83 8.35
CA GLU A 233 1.45 -37.01 7.56
C GLU A 233 1.99 -35.70 7.04
N ASN A 234 1.10 -34.77 6.65
CA ASN A 234 1.44 -33.47 6.11
C ASN A 234 0.34 -32.44 6.42
N VAL A 235 0.62 -31.17 6.09
CA VAL A 235 -0.30 -30.04 6.32
C VAL A 235 -1.60 -30.17 5.53
N GLU A 236 -1.57 -30.77 4.32
CA GLU A 236 -2.78 -30.98 3.51
C GLU A 236 -3.72 -31.99 4.18
N ALA A 237 -3.17 -33.11 4.68
CA ALA A 237 -3.91 -34.08 5.43
C ALA A 237 -4.51 -33.49 6.72
N TYR A 238 -3.74 -32.68 7.44
CA TYR A 238 -4.24 -31.93 8.60
C TYR A 238 -5.43 -31.03 8.23
N ASN A 239 -5.30 -30.20 7.19
CA ASN A 239 -6.36 -29.29 6.77
C ASN A 239 -7.63 -30.04 6.35
N LYS A 240 -7.49 -31.16 5.65
CA LYS A 240 -8.61 -32.04 5.29
C LYS A 240 -9.34 -32.55 6.53
N SER A 241 -8.59 -33.01 7.53
CA SER A 241 -9.13 -33.47 8.79
C SER A 241 -9.87 -32.39 9.58
N ARG A 242 -9.28 -31.19 9.68
CA ARG A 242 -9.89 -30.01 10.32
C ARG A 242 -11.19 -29.59 9.63
N ASN A 243 -11.20 -29.53 8.31
CA ASN A 243 -12.40 -29.21 7.54
C ASN A 243 -13.51 -30.24 7.78
N LYS A 244 -13.18 -31.52 7.83
CA LYS A 244 -14.14 -32.59 8.12
C LYS A 244 -14.80 -32.43 9.49
N LEU A 245 -14.03 -32.05 10.54
CA LEU A 245 -14.58 -31.79 11.89
C LEU A 245 -15.53 -30.55 11.82
N SER A 246 -15.14 -29.51 11.12
CA SER A 246 -15.96 -28.30 10.95
C SER A 246 -17.27 -28.58 10.22
N GLU A 247 -17.23 -29.38 9.13
CA GLU A 247 -18.40 -29.78 8.36
C GLU A 247 -19.39 -30.60 9.19
N GLN A 248 -18.87 -31.39 10.17
CA GLN A 248 -19.68 -32.19 11.09
C GLN A 248 -20.16 -31.40 12.31
N CYS A 249 -19.85 -30.13 12.42
CA CYS A 249 -20.20 -29.24 13.55
C CYS A 249 -19.76 -29.83 14.89
N VAL A 250 -18.53 -30.34 14.99
CA VAL A 250 -17.88 -30.78 16.22
C VAL A 250 -16.66 -29.95 16.51
N ASN A 251 -16.09 -30.11 17.72
CA ASN A 251 -14.85 -29.40 18.10
C ASN A 251 -13.77 -29.62 17.05
N ASN A 252 -13.31 -28.51 16.45
CA ASN A 252 -12.31 -28.49 15.39
C ASN A 252 -10.98 -27.86 15.86
N LEU A 253 -10.80 -27.68 17.15
CA LEU A 253 -9.52 -27.27 17.73
C LEU A 253 -8.56 -28.43 17.67
N LEU A 254 -8.06 -28.71 16.46
CA LEU A 254 -7.25 -29.85 16.11
C LEU A 254 -5.77 -29.49 16.20
N LEU A 255 -5.01 -30.23 16.99
CA LEU A 255 -3.57 -30.09 17.13
C LEU A 255 -2.87 -31.26 16.43
N ASP A 256 -1.83 -30.96 15.64
CA ASP A 256 -0.93 -31.98 15.12
C ASP A 256 0.13 -32.32 16.17
N CYS A 257 0.22 -33.58 16.58
CA CYS A 257 1.24 -34.09 17.47
C CYS A 257 2.08 -35.17 16.79
N SER A 258 3.26 -35.47 17.28
CA SER A 258 4.06 -36.56 16.74
C SER A 258 3.45 -37.93 16.98
N ASP A 259 2.76 -38.10 18.10
CA ASP A 259 2.35 -39.44 18.60
C ASP A 259 3.57 -40.38 18.67
N ALA A 260 4.68 -39.83 19.18
CA ALA A 260 6.00 -40.44 19.07
C ALA A 260 6.12 -41.71 19.89
N HIS A 261 6.37 -42.82 19.20
CA HIS A 261 6.65 -44.12 19.77
C HIS A 261 8.06 -44.64 19.42
N SER A 262 8.81 -43.89 18.58
CA SER A 262 10.12 -44.27 18.08
C SER A 262 11.09 -43.09 18.07
N PHE A 263 12.39 -43.39 17.94
CA PHE A 263 13.44 -42.37 17.83
C PHE A 263 13.31 -41.55 16.55
N ALA A 264 14.00 -40.40 16.51
CA ALA A 264 13.98 -39.48 15.40
C ALA A 264 14.66 -39.98 14.09
N ASP A 265 15.29 -41.14 14.13
CA ASP A 265 15.90 -41.82 13.00
C ASP A 265 14.89 -42.51 12.05
N SER A 266 13.62 -42.51 12.43
CA SER A 266 12.51 -43.03 11.63
C SER A 266 11.88 -41.90 10.76
N GLU A 267 11.62 -42.17 9.48
CA GLU A 267 10.85 -41.30 8.61
C GLU A 267 9.34 -41.33 8.91
N ASN A 268 8.92 -42.21 9.78
CA ASN A 268 7.51 -42.36 10.18
C ASN A 268 7.03 -41.14 10.97
N LYS A 269 5.76 -40.82 10.86
CA LYS A 269 5.15 -39.73 11.62
C LYS A 269 5.24 -39.94 13.15
N ASP A 270 5.20 -41.17 13.61
CA ASP A 270 5.27 -41.58 15.03
C ASP A 270 6.70 -41.59 15.62
N SER A 271 7.55 -40.71 15.15
CA SER A 271 8.91 -40.48 15.62
C SER A 271 9.10 -39.12 16.27
N LEU A 272 10.08 -39.05 17.21
CA LEU A 272 10.40 -37.85 17.95
C LEU A 272 10.69 -36.68 17.00
N GLY A 273 10.11 -35.51 17.25
CA GLY A 273 10.36 -34.28 16.48
C GLY A 273 9.41 -34.06 15.31
N ASN A 274 8.52 -34.99 14.97
CA ASN A 274 7.60 -34.88 13.86
C ASN A 274 6.28 -34.12 14.18
N CYS A 275 6.35 -33.06 14.97
CA CYS A 275 5.23 -32.18 15.29
C CYS A 275 5.29 -30.90 14.48
N ARG A 276 4.11 -30.37 14.04
CA ARG A 276 3.97 -29.15 13.27
C ARG A 276 3.05 -28.12 13.90
N THR A 277 2.65 -28.34 15.16
CA THR A 277 1.80 -27.41 15.89
C THR A 277 2.62 -26.29 16.50
N TRP A 278 2.49 -25.10 15.94
CA TRP A 278 3.01 -23.85 16.49
C TRP A 278 1.95 -23.26 17.41
N ILE A 279 2.34 -22.91 18.64
CA ILE A 279 1.50 -22.15 19.56
C ILE A 279 2.23 -20.85 19.93
N LYS A 280 1.53 -19.74 19.82
CA LYS A 280 1.98 -18.40 20.21
C LYS A 280 1.58 -18.14 21.66
N ALA A 281 2.45 -18.52 22.56
CA ALA A 281 2.24 -18.36 24.00
C ALA A 281 3.57 -18.43 24.77
N ASN A 282 3.54 -17.92 26.00
CA ASN A 282 4.57 -18.27 26.97
C ASN A 282 4.55 -19.77 27.22
N THR A 283 5.71 -20.39 27.38
CA THR A 283 5.86 -21.83 27.59
C THR A 283 5.43 -22.24 29.02
N THR A 284 4.12 -22.06 29.29
CA THR A 284 3.46 -22.40 30.58
C THR A 284 2.13 -23.10 30.32
N PHE A 285 1.58 -23.78 31.32
CA PHE A 285 0.25 -24.39 31.21
C PHE A 285 -0.84 -23.31 30.95
N GLU A 286 -0.74 -22.11 31.57
CA GLU A 286 -1.63 -21.00 31.29
C GLU A 286 -1.50 -20.47 29.85
N GLY A 287 -0.29 -20.55 29.25
CA GLY A 287 -0.07 -20.28 27.85
C GLY A 287 -0.79 -21.26 26.93
N LEU A 288 -0.80 -22.57 27.27
CA LEU A 288 -1.57 -23.56 26.53
C LEU A 288 -3.07 -23.22 26.53
N LYS A 289 -3.61 -22.78 27.67
CA LYS A 289 -5.03 -22.39 27.77
C LYS A 289 -5.43 -21.23 26.86
N GLN A 290 -4.49 -20.40 26.40
CA GLN A 290 -4.83 -19.28 25.51
C GLN A 290 -5.38 -19.75 24.16
N ILE A 291 -4.99 -20.93 23.67
CA ILE A 291 -5.52 -21.44 22.40
C ILE A 291 -7.03 -21.79 22.49
N LEU A 292 -7.58 -21.97 23.69
CA LEU A 292 -9.02 -22.20 23.91
C LEU A 292 -9.83 -20.89 23.66
N PHE A 293 -9.21 -19.73 23.85
CA PHE A 293 -9.85 -18.42 23.70
C PHE A 293 -9.63 -17.79 22.32
N GLU A 294 -8.39 -17.88 21.79
CA GLU A 294 -7.99 -17.25 20.53
C GLU A 294 -7.27 -18.27 19.60
N PRO A 295 -7.96 -19.39 19.21
CA PRO A 295 -7.31 -20.45 18.44
C PRO A 295 -6.74 -19.99 17.10
N GLU A 296 -7.45 -19.14 16.38
CA GLU A 296 -7.04 -18.68 15.05
C GLU A 296 -5.81 -17.73 15.09
N GLU A 297 -5.62 -17.02 16.19
CA GLU A 297 -4.51 -16.10 16.39
C GLU A 297 -3.30 -16.77 17.02
N ARG A 298 -3.52 -17.78 17.87
CA ARG A 298 -2.48 -18.37 18.71
C ARG A 298 -2.04 -19.76 18.32
N MET A 299 -2.69 -20.40 17.33
CA MET A 299 -2.31 -21.75 16.87
C MET A 299 -2.22 -21.82 15.35
N LYS A 300 -1.14 -22.41 14.83
CA LYS A 300 -0.95 -22.72 13.40
C LYS A 300 -0.32 -24.10 13.26
N VAL A 301 -0.71 -24.83 12.21
CA VAL A 301 -0.06 -26.09 11.84
C VAL A 301 0.59 -25.93 10.48
N GLN A 302 1.90 -25.81 10.47
CA GLN A 302 2.71 -25.56 9.27
C GLN A 302 4.19 -25.91 9.50
N ARG A 303 5.01 -25.92 8.44
CA ARG A 303 6.44 -26.25 8.56
C ARG A 303 7.26 -25.08 9.09
N GLU A 304 7.10 -23.92 8.49
CA GLU A 304 7.88 -22.72 8.80
C GLU A 304 7.26 -21.96 9.98
N LYS A 305 8.07 -21.18 10.67
CA LYS A 305 7.60 -20.31 11.76
C LYS A 305 6.55 -19.33 11.24
N PRO A 306 5.39 -19.23 11.90
CA PRO A 306 4.38 -18.24 11.53
C PRO A 306 4.86 -16.81 11.75
N GLU A 307 4.34 -15.87 10.92
CA GLU A 307 4.50 -14.42 11.11
C GLU A 307 5.96 -13.97 11.22
N ASP A 308 6.86 -14.64 10.49
CA ASP A 308 8.28 -14.28 10.51
C ASP A 308 8.53 -12.92 9.86
N LYS A 309 9.31 -12.08 10.53
CA LYS A 309 9.65 -10.72 10.08
C LYS A 309 11.15 -10.61 9.84
N ASN A 310 11.51 -9.67 8.98
CA ASN A 310 12.93 -9.39 8.75
C ASN A 310 13.60 -8.90 10.03
N ILE A 311 14.60 -9.62 10.50
CA ILE A 311 15.30 -9.34 11.77
C ILE A 311 15.88 -7.92 11.88
N TYR A 312 16.19 -7.29 10.75
CA TYR A 312 16.67 -5.92 10.69
C TYR A 312 15.56 -4.85 10.76
N GLN A 313 14.28 -5.27 10.78
CA GLN A 313 13.10 -4.41 10.91
C GLN A 313 12.38 -4.59 12.27
N VAL A 314 12.98 -5.31 13.20
CA VAL A 314 12.40 -5.59 14.53
C VAL A 314 13.37 -5.12 15.60
N ILE A 315 12.88 -4.30 16.52
CA ILE A 315 13.60 -3.93 17.75
C ILE A 315 13.50 -5.11 18.71
N ASP A 316 14.65 -5.62 19.18
CA ASP A 316 14.75 -6.75 20.07
C ASP A 316 14.55 -6.37 21.53
N TYR A 317 15.32 -5.36 21.98
CA TYR A 317 15.20 -4.84 23.35
C TYR A 317 15.70 -3.40 23.46
N ILE A 318 15.32 -2.78 24.57
CA ILE A 318 15.71 -1.46 24.99
C ILE A 318 16.47 -1.58 26.30
N ASP A 319 17.69 -1.09 26.36
CA ASP A 319 18.46 -0.96 27.61
C ASP A 319 18.34 0.46 28.14
N LEU A 320 18.00 0.56 29.41
CA LEU A 320 17.88 1.80 30.18
C LEU A 320 18.98 1.80 31.25
N ALA A 321 19.92 2.71 31.16
CA ALA A 321 21.17 2.71 31.94
C ALA A 321 21.43 4.02 32.70
N GLU A 322 20.37 4.60 33.29
CA GLU A 322 20.46 5.79 34.14
C GLU A 322 19.76 5.58 35.48
N PRO A 323 20.47 5.12 36.51
CA PRO A 323 19.89 4.62 37.76
C PRO A 323 18.95 5.60 38.48
N SER A 324 19.18 6.91 38.38
CA SER A 324 18.35 7.94 39.02
C SER A 324 17.05 8.16 38.26
N PHE A 325 16.99 7.83 36.96
CA PHE A 325 15.85 8.12 36.11
C PHE A 325 15.14 6.84 35.63
N TRP A 326 15.88 5.94 34.99
CA TRP A 326 15.39 4.62 34.57
C TRP A 326 16.51 3.59 34.45
N VAL A 327 16.20 2.35 34.79
CA VAL A 327 17.16 1.25 34.74
C VAL A 327 16.47 -0.07 34.37
N GLY A 328 17.18 -0.87 33.63
CA GLY A 328 16.76 -2.22 33.25
C GLY A 328 16.68 -2.45 31.76
N ARG A 329 16.35 -3.67 31.40
CA ARG A 329 16.16 -4.10 30.02
C ARG A 329 14.69 -4.40 29.78
N ILE A 330 14.14 -3.87 28.71
CA ILE A 330 12.79 -4.16 28.22
C ILE A 330 12.92 -4.97 26.95
N SER A 331 12.60 -6.24 26.99
CA SER A 331 12.56 -7.10 25.78
C SER A 331 11.26 -6.89 25.01
N LEU A 332 11.35 -6.85 23.68
CA LEU A 332 10.20 -6.58 22.82
C LEU A 332 9.82 -7.81 22.00
N ASN A 333 8.52 -7.98 21.81
CA ASN A 333 7.96 -8.98 20.91
C ASN A 333 7.98 -8.47 19.45
N PRO A 334 8.22 -9.31 18.46
CA PRO A 334 8.13 -8.91 17.05
C PRO A 334 6.74 -8.41 16.60
N ASN A 335 5.67 -8.75 17.36
CA ASN A 335 4.30 -8.40 17.01
C ASN A 335 3.82 -7.17 17.80
N LEU A 336 2.87 -7.33 18.71
CA LEU A 336 2.26 -6.24 19.46
C LEU A 336 2.84 -6.14 20.86
N ASN A 337 3.41 -4.98 21.18
CA ASN A 337 3.86 -4.61 22.52
C ASN A 337 2.98 -3.48 23.03
N THR A 338 2.35 -3.66 24.19
CA THR A 338 1.52 -2.63 24.82
C THR A 338 2.18 -2.09 26.09
N ILE A 339 2.26 -0.80 26.24
CA ILE A 339 2.80 -0.13 27.41
C ILE A 339 1.64 0.38 28.25
N ILE A 340 1.48 -0.15 29.44
CA ILE A 340 0.40 0.20 30.39
C ILE A 340 0.98 0.79 31.69
N GLY A 341 0.15 1.46 32.47
CA GLY A 341 0.53 2.05 33.74
C GLY A 341 -0.35 3.22 34.12
N GLY A 342 -0.27 3.70 35.34
CA GLY A 342 -1.00 4.87 35.82
C GLY A 342 -0.64 6.15 35.05
N ARG A 343 -1.25 7.28 35.42
CA ARG A 343 -0.85 8.58 34.88
C ARG A 343 0.56 8.95 35.33
N SER A 344 1.34 9.60 34.44
CA SER A 344 2.71 10.07 34.70
C SER A 344 3.74 8.95 34.95
N THR A 345 3.47 7.68 34.67
CA THR A 345 4.41 6.56 34.90
C THR A 345 5.52 6.42 33.85
N GLY A 346 5.67 7.39 32.94
CA GLY A 346 6.77 7.40 31.95
C GLY A 346 6.48 6.66 30.65
N LYS A 347 5.24 6.22 30.38
CA LYS A 347 4.86 5.47 29.16
C LYS A 347 5.19 6.23 27.87
N SER A 348 4.60 7.41 27.70
CA SER A 348 4.85 8.27 26.53
C SER A 348 6.29 8.74 26.46
N SER A 349 6.96 8.89 27.64
CA SER A 349 8.38 9.24 27.72
C SER A 349 9.27 8.16 27.15
N LEU A 350 9.00 6.89 27.46
CA LEU A 350 9.72 5.75 26.90
C LEU A 350 9.52 5.67 25.37
N LEU A 351 8.26 5.77 24.92
CA LEU A 351 7.94 5.70 23.49
C LEU A 351 8.62 6.83 22.71
N LYS A 352 8.56 8.05 23.24
CA LYS A 352 9.22 9.22 22.66
C LYS A 352 10.74 9.07 22.63
N ALA A 353 11.35 8.50 23.69
CA ALA A 353 12.78 8.28 23.73
C ALA A 353 13.25 7.33 22.61
N ILE A 354 12.46 6.29 22.30
CA ILE A 354 12.74 5.39 21.18
C ILE A 354 12.67 6.16 19.86
N ALA A 355 11.63 6.95 19.66
CA ALA A 355 11.42 7.73 18.45
C ALA A 355 12.56 8.71 18.18
N VAL A 356 12.92 9.48 19.19
CA VAL A 356 13.98 10.48 19.09
C VAL A 356 15.36 9.86 18.82
N LYS A 357 15.63 8.68 19.39
CA LYS A 357 16.89 7.96 19.12
C LYS A 357 17.06 7.56 17.65
N HIS A 358 15.96 7.44 16.92
CA HIS A 358 15.95 7.09 15.49
C HIS A 358 15.69 8.30 14.57
N GLY A 359 15.74 9.53 15.13
CA GLY A 359 15.56 10.76 14.36
C GLY A 359 14.10 11.06 13.96
N ASP A 360 13.14 10.29 14.49
CA ASP A 360 11.72 10.53 14.32
C ASP A 360 11.15 11.09 15.63
N GLY A 361 10.50 12.23 15.57
CA GLY A 361 9.93 12.93 16.72
C GLY A 361 10.62 14.27 17.02
N ASP A 362 9.77 15.28 17.20
CA ASP A 362 10.23 16.62 17.57
C ASP A 362 10.54 16.67 19.07
N ILE A 363 11.77 17.01 19.40
CA ILE A 363 12.18 17.34 20.76
C ILE A 363 11.98 18.85 20.91
N GLY A 364 10.84 19.25 21.48
CA GLY A 364 10.63 20.65 21.87
C GLY A 364 11.78 21.17 22.75
N SER A 365 12.00 22.48 22.77
CA SER A 365 13.11 23.12 23.50
C SER A 365 13.13 22.83 25.01
N ASN A 366 12.01 22.38 25.61
CA ASN A 366 11.83 22.12 27.03
C ASN A 366 11.57 20.64 27.35
N ASP A 367 11.97 19.71 26.49
CA ASP A 367 11.67 18.30 26.70
C ASP A 367 12.70 17.69 27.67
N PHE A 368 12.25 17.31 28.87
CA PHE A 368 13.09 16.71 29.92
C PHE A 368 13.70 15.35 29.49
N ILE A 369 13.13 14.68 28.48
CA ILE A 369 13.67 13.40 27.96
C ILE A 369 15.04 13.61 27.34
N LYS A 370 15.30 14.78 26.75
CA LYS A 370 16.55 15.08 26.04
C LYS A 370 17.80 14.84 26.92
N GLU A 371 17.69 15.16 28.20
CA GLU A 371 18.80 15.00 29.16
C GLU A 371 19.09 13.51 29.45
N HIS A 372 18.08 12.65 29.33
CA HIS A 372 18.11 11.24 29.70
C HIS A 372 18.31 10.28 28.51
N LEU A 373 18.36 10.80 27.26
CA LEU A 373 18.55 9.98 26.06
C LEU A 373 19.89 9.23 26.04
N LYS A 374 20.90 9.73 26.72
CA LYS A 374 22.22 9.07 26.79
C LYS A 374 22.13 7.71 27.46
N GLY A 375 21.20 7.53 28.40
CA GLY A 375 20.97 6.28 29.10
C GLY A 375 20.12 5.27 28.32
N VAL A 376 19.68 5.58 27.10
CA VAL A 376 18.83 4.69 26.29
C VAL A 376 19.65 4.10 25.15
N SER A 377 19.70 2.78 25.07
CA SER A 377 20.23 2.05 23.90
C SER A 377 19.18 1.07 23.35
N ILE A 378 19.17 0.93 22.04
CA ILE A 378 18.17 0.13 21.32
C ILE A 378 18.91 -0.92 20.51
N ARG A 379 18.52 -2.17 20.66
CA ARG A 379 19.11 -3.29 19.94
C ARG A 379 18.08 -3.90 19.01
N TRP A 380 18.47 -4.09 17.77
CA TRP A 380 17.66 -4.77 16.76
C TRP A 380 17.92 -6.28 16.80
N GLN A 381 17.00 -7.10 16.29
CA GLN A 381 17.13 -8.56 16.34
C GLN A 381 18.35 -9.10 15.58
N ASP A 382 18.88 -8.38 14.59
CA ASP A 382 20.12 -8.74 13.90
C ASP A 382 21.39 -8.40 14.70
N GLY A 383 21.24 -7.96 15.94
CA GLY A 383 22.35 -7.61 16.82
C GLY A 383 22.94 -6.22 16.58
N ASN A 384 22.33 -5.39 15.74
CA ASN A 384 22.77 -4.04 15.43
C ASN A 384 22.18 -3.01 16.42
N ASP A 385 22.90 -1.91 16.67
CA ASP A 385 22.50 -0.80 17.54
C ASP A 385 22.41 0.55 16.79
N GLN A 386 22.41 0.52 15.46
CA GLN A 386 22.39 1.71 14.63
C GLN A 386 21.09 2.51 14.80
N SER A 387 21.24 3.80 15.12
CA SER A 387 20.13 4.75 15.30
C SER A 387 19.56 5.33 14.00
N ASN A 388 20.12 4.97 12.85
CA ASN A 388 19.69 5.49 11.54
C ASN A 388 18.65 4.59 10.83
N ARG A 389 18.13 3.59 11.52
CA ARG A 389 17.06 2.75 10.99
C ARG A 389 15.71 3.44 11.13
N GLU A 390 14.90 3.25 10.12
CA GLU A 390 13.58 3.87 10.04
C GLU A 390 12.61 3.26 11.07
N ILE A 391 11.85 4.13 11.70
CA ILE A 391 10.66 3.82 12.51
C ILE A 391 9.54 4.78 12.11
N GLU A 392 8.30 4.51 12.48
CA GLU A 392 7.20 5.46 12.38
C GLU A 392 6.67 5.77 13.77
N TYR A 393 6.61 7.04 14.13
CA TYR A 393 6.11 7.49 15.43
C TYR A 393 4.89 8.39 15.30
N PHE A 394 3.82 8.00 15.97
CA PHE A 394 2.59 8.75 16.06
C PHE A 394 2.36 9.19 17.52
N CYS A 395 2.61 10.46 17.78
CA CYS A 395 2.44 11.04 19.13
C CYS A 395 0.94 11.12 19.52
N GLN A 396 0.69 11.32 20.80
CA GLN A 396 -0.67 11.47 21.34
C GLN A 396 -1.42 12.59 20.61
N GLY A 397 -2.65 12.32 20.16
CA GLY A 397 -3.49 13.26 19.41
C GLY A 397 -3.12 13.42 17.92
N TYR A 398 -2.03 12.84 17.43
CA TYR A 398 -1.54 13.00 16.05
C TYR A 398 -2.60 12.76 14.98
N MET A 399 -3.37 11.68 15.12
CA MET A 399 -4.44 11.34 14.16
C MET A 399 -5.56 12.37 14.14
N HIS A 400 -5.88 12.89 15.31
CA HIS A 400 -6.91 13.90 15.51
C HIS A 400 -6.48 15.27 14.93
N ASP A 401 -5.22 15.64 15.13
CA ASP A 401 -4.68 16.88 14.58
C ASP A 401 -4.68 16.87 13.04
N ILE A 402 -4.29 15.75 12.43
CA ILE A 402 -4.37 15.57 10.98
C ILE A 402 -5.82 15.58 10.50
N ALA A 403 -6.73 14.94 11.23
CA ALA A 403 -8.14 14.91 10.85
C ALA A 403 -8.75 16.33 10.79
N ARG A 404 -8.33 17.24 11.66
CA ARG A 404 -8.79 18.63 11.71
C ARG A 404 -8.06 19.57 10.74
N ASP A 405 -6.79 19.34 10.48
CA ASP A 405 -5.98 20.17 9.58
C ASP A 405 -6.14 19.69 8.13
N VAL A 406 -6.98 20.41 7.38
CA VAL A 406 -7.26 20.09 5.96
C VAL A 406 -5.99 20.10 5.11
N LYS A 407 -5.07 21.04 5.37
CA LYS A 407 -3.83 21.17 4.57
C LYS A 407 -2.90 19.99 4.81
N LYS A 408 -2.59 19.69 6.06
CA LYS A 408 -1.75 18.52 6.42
C LYS A 408 -2.35 17.21 5.93
N ARG A 409 -3.67 17.06 6.05
CA ARG A 409 -4.38 15.89 5.54
C ARG A 409 -4.20 15.72 4.03
N ASN A 410 -4.40 16.79 3.27
CA ASN A 410 -4.24 16.76 1.82
C ASN A 410 -2.79 16.46 1.41
N GLU A 411 -1.80 17.01 2.10
CA GLU A 411 -0.37 16.72 1.88
C GLU A 411 -0.06 15.24 2.09
N ILE A 412 -0.61 14.64 3.14
CA ILE A 412 -0.44 13.19 3.41
C ILE A 412 -1.13 12.35 2.32
N ILE A 413 -2.37 12.69 1.95
CA ILE A 413 -3.10 11.97 0.91
C ILE A 413 -2.36 12.07 -0.42
N GLU A 414 -1.86 13.25 -0.77
CA GLU A 414 -1.08 13.45 -1.99
C GLU A 414 0.19 12.59 -2.00
N SER A 415 0.91 12.55 -0.87
CA SER A 415 2.09 11.68 -0.71
C SER A 415 1.74 10.20 -0.92
N VAL A 416 0.64 9.74 -0.33
CA VAL A 416 0.13 8.38 -0.51
C VAL A 416 -0.22 8.10 -1.98
N VAL A 417 -0.95 9.02 -2.62
CA VAL A 417 -1.34 8.90 -4.02
C VAL A 417 -0.12 8.85 -4.93
N ARG A 418 0.89 9.71 -4.71
CA ARG A 418 2.16 9.71 -5.46
C ARG A 418 2.91 8.38 -5.33
N ASN A 419 3.00 7.84 -4.13
CA ASN A 419 3.71 6.58 -3.87
C ASN A 419 3.00 5.36 -4.49
N LYS A 420 1.67 5.40 -4.61
CA LYS A 420 0.85 4.30 -5.14
C LYS A 420 0.51 4.44 -6.62
N ASP A 421 0.86 5.55 -7.25
CA ASP A 421 0.63 5.78 -8.68
C ASP A 421 1.63 4.98 -9.54
N GLN A 422 1.40 3.68 -9.65
CA GLN A 422 2.26 2.76 -10.42
C GLN A 422 2.33 3.12 -11.91
N ASN A 423 1.31 3.77 -12.44
CA ASN A 423 1.22 4.16 -13.85
C ASN A 423 1.81 5.55 -14.12
N GLY A 424 2.23 6.26 -13.09
CA GLY A 424 2.79 7.60 -13.19
C GLY A 424 1.79 8.64 -13.73
N LEU A 425 0.50 8.46 -13.48
CA LEU A 425 -0.56 9.34 -14.00
C LEU A 425 -0.45 10.76 -13.46
N LEU A 426 -0.06 10.92 -12.20
CA LEU A 426 0.13 12.24 -11.59
C LEU A 426 1.33 12.96 -12.23
N MET A 427 2.44 12.26 -12.45
CA MET A 427 3.61 12.80 -13.12
C MET A 427 3.32 13.16 -14.60
N GLN A 428 2.52 12.31 -15.28
CA GLN A 428 2.06 12.62 -16.63
C GLN A 428 1.16 13.86 -16.67
N TYR A 429 0.26 14.00 -15.69
CA TYR A 429 -0.58 15.17 -15.54
C TYR A 429 0.25 16.45 -15.38
N GLU A 430 1.21 16.46 -14.45
CA GLU A 430 2.10 17.59 -14.20
C GLU A 430 2.91 17.97 -15.45
N ALA A 431 3.45 16.97 -16.16
CA ALA A 431 4.19 17.20 -17.40
C ALA A 431 3.31 17.79 -18.52
N GLN A 432 2.05 17.32 -18.66
CA GLN A 432 1.09 17.87 -19.63
C GLN A 432 0.74 19.33 -19.31
N ILE A 433 0.53 19.64 -18.03
CA ILE A 433 0.26 21.02 -17.59
C ILE A 433 1.44 21.95 -17.92
N GLU A 434 2.66 21.52 -17.64
CA GLU A 434 3.87 22.30 -17.91
C GLU A 434 4.11 22.49 -19.42
N GLU A 435 3.90 21.44 -20.21
CA GLU A 435 4.01 21.51 -21.67
C GLU A 435 2.97 22.47 -22.28
N ALA A 436 1.70 22.33 -21.86
CA ALA A 436 0.63 23.23 -22.32
C ALA A 436 0.90 24.70 -21.94
N SER A 437 1.32 24.92 -20.68
CA SER A 437 1.71 26.26 -20.20
C SER A 437 2.81 26.87 -21.04
N SER A 438 3.85 26.10 -21.35
CA SER A 438 4.98 26.57 -22.19
C SER A 438 4.58 26.84 -23.63
N ALA A 439 3.71 25.99 -24.21
CA ALA A 439 3.18 26.15 -25.56
C ALA A 439 2.31 27.42 -25.65
N ILE A 440 1.45 27.66 -24.66
CA ILE A 440 0.60 28.86 -24.57
C ILE A 440 1.46 30.12 -24.50
N LYS A 441 2.49 30.15 -23.65
CA LYS A 441 3.39 31.32 -23.53
C LYS A 441 4.03 31.67 -24.86
N ARG A 442 4.54 30.67 -25.60
CA ARG A 442 5.11 30.87 -26.95
C ARG A 442 4.05 31.34 -27.93
N GLY A 443 2.86 30.74 -27.93
CA GLY A 443 1.74 31.11 -28.80
C GLY A 443 1.28 32.54 -28.58
N ILE A 444 1.12 32.95 -27.30
CA ILE A 444 0.72 34.34 -26.98
C ILE A 444 1.78 35.33 -27.45
N HIS A 445 3.05 35.06 -27.19
CA HIS A 445 4.12 35.92 -27.68
C HIS A 445 4.07 36.12 -29.22
N SER A 446 3.89 35.00 -29.96
CA SER A 446 3.75 35.07 -31.43
C SER A 446 2.50 35.83 -31.85
N ILE A 447 1.36 35.67 -31.17
CA ILE A 447 0.12 36.40 -31.47
C ILE A 447 0.33 37.91 -31.33
N PHE A 448 0.99 38.37 -30.25
CA PHE A 448 1.24 39.80 -30.05
C PHE A 448 2.28 40.36 -31.01
N GLN A 449 3.30 39.58 -31.40
CA GLN A 449 4.24 39.97 -32.46
C GLN A 449 3.52 40.14 -33.80
N ILE A 450 2.61 39.26 -34.18
CA ILE A 450 1.78 39.37 -35.36
C ILE A 450 0.90 40.62 -35.27
N GLN A 451 0.30 40.87 -34.12
CA GLN A 451 -0.53 42.06 -33.88
C GLN A 451 0.25 43.36 -34.12
N GLU A 452 1.48 43.45 -33.66
CA GLU A 452 2.35 44.63 -33.93
C GLU A 452 2.65 44.78 -35.41
N LYS A 453 3.01 43.66 -36.09
CA LYS A 453 3.23 43.69 -37.56
C LYS A 453 1.98 44.10 -38.31
N HIS A 454 0.81 43.59 -37.92
CA HIS A 454 -0.48 43.96 -38.51
C HIS A 454 -0.75 45.45 -38.36
N HIS A 455 -0.52 46.02 -37.19
CA HIS A 455 -0.67 47.46 -36.97
C HIS A 455 0.30 48.30 -37.78
N SER A 456 1.53 47.84 -37.98
CA SER A 456 2.54 48.52 -38.80
C SER A 456 2.10 48.52 -40.28
N LEU A 457 1.79 47.34 -40.83
CA LEU A 457 1.34 47.21 -42.23
C LEU A 457 0.04 47.98 -42.50
N ARG A 458 -0.89 48.03 -41.57
CA ARG A 458 -2.14 48.78 -41.69
C ARG A 458 -1.88 50.30 -41.72
N ARG A 459 -0.91 50.82 -40.97
CA ARG A 459 -0.48 52.19 -41.04
C ARG A 459 0.14 52.51 -42.42
N ASP A 460 1.03 51.64 -42.91
CA ASP A 460 1.64 51.76 -44.20
C ASP A 460 0.60 51.74 -45.32
N LEU A 461 -0.41 50.92 -45.23
CA LEU A 461 -1.52 50.88 -46.18
C LEU A 461 -2.33 52.17 -46.18
N ILE A 462 -2.64 52.71 -44.98
CA ILE A 462 -3.34 54.02 -44.90
C ILE A 462 -2.51 55.18 -45.52
N GLU A 463 -1.20 55.13 -45.28
CA GLU A 463 -0.30 56.14 -45.88
C GLU A 463 -0.27 56.17 -47.46
N LYS A 464 -0.40 54.98 -48.09
CA LYS A 464 -0.38 54.79 -49.53
C LYS A 464 -1.67 55.21 -50.22
N GLY A 465 -2.76 55.42 -49.50
CA GLY A 465 -4.04 55.89 -50.02
C GLY A 465 -5.08 54.77 -50.26
N ALA A 466 -6.30 55.18 -50.62
CA ALA A 466 -7.39 54.21 -50.78
C ALA A 466 -7.30 53.52 -52.15
N LEU A 467 -7.38 52.19 -52.18
CA LEU A 467 -7.32 51.38 -53.40
C LEU A 467 -8.27 51.84 -54.46
N GLU A 468 -9.55 52.08 -54.11
CA GLU A 468 -10.55 52.61 -55.09
C GLU A 468 -10.19 53.95 -55.73
N GLY A 469 -9.58 54.85 -54.94
CA GLY A 469 -9.10 56.11 -55.43
C GLY A 469 -8.02 55.96 -56.49
N ILE A 470 -7.04 55.06 -56.24
CA ILE A 470 -5.93 54.83 -57.20
C ILE A 470 -6.43 54.07 -58.41
N GLU A 471 -7.30 53.09 -58.30
CA GLU A 471 -7.91 52.40 -59.45
C GLU A 471 -8.73 53.36 -60.33
N LYS A 472 -9.47 54.28 -59.73
CA LYS A 472 -10.21 55.32 -60.47
C LYS A 472 -9.26 56.24 -61.16
N GLN A 473 -8.18 56.66 -60.47
CA GLN A 473 -7.15 57.55 -61.09
C GLN A 473 -6.44 56.87 -62.25
N LEU A 474 -6.12 55.62 -62.15
CA LEU A 474 -5.54 54.80 -63.22
C LEU A 474 -6.48 54.70 -64.42
N GLY A 475 -7.79 54.52 -64.20
CA GLY A 475 -8.79 54.53 -65.26
C GLY A 475 -8.83 55.86 -66.04
N LEU A 476 -8.77 56.99 -65.32
CA LEU A 476 -8.74 58.27 -65.91
C LEU A 476 -7.47 58.51 -66.70
N LEU A 477 -6.31 58.16 -66.18
CA LEU A 477 -5.02 58.28 -66.81
C LEU A 477 -4.91 57.42 -68.08
N ARG A 478 -5.40 56.16 -68.03
CA ARG A 478 -5.46 55.26 -69.18
C ARG A 478 -6.32 55.81 -70.32
N ASN A 479 -7.52 56.33 -69.98
CA ASN A 479 -8.40 56.97 -70.99
C ASN A 479 -7.75 58.16 -71.63
N LYS A 480 -7.08 59.06 -70.82
CA LYS A 480 -6.37 60.24 -71.36
C LYS A 480 -5.20 59.82 -72.23
N ALA A 481 -4.41 58.81 -71.87
CA ALA A 481 -3.32 58.29 -72.68
C ALA A 481 -3.84 57.69 -74.00
N ALA A 482 -4.99 57.01 -74.00
CA ALA A 482 -5.62 56.51 -75.23
C ALA A 482 -6.10 57.58 -76.17
N GLU A 483 -6.68 58.70 -75.66
CA GLU A 483 -7.07 59.87 -76.45
C GLU A 483 -5.86 60.55 -77.09
N LEU A 484 -4.79 60.77 -76.33
CA LEU A 484 -3.57 61.39 -76.83
C LEU A 484 -2.88 60.53 -77.91
N ARG A 485 -2.92 59.22 -77.81
CA ARG A 485 -2.43 58.23 -78.80
C ARG A 485 -3.18 58.37 -80.14
N LYS A 486 -4.53 58.61 -80.13
CA LYS A 486 -5.37 58.72 -81.32
C LYS A 486 -5.11 60.00 -82.17
N SER A 487 -4.49 61.00 -81.58
CA SER A 487 -4.20 62.24 -82.25
C SER A 487 -2.87 62.23 -83.05
N GLY A 488 -2.17 61.12 -83.18
CA GLY A 488 -0.83 60.98 -83.72
C GLY A 488 -0.73 60.80 -85.25
N LYS A 489 0.51 60.93 -85.77
CA LYS A 489 0.87 60.84 -87.20
C LYS A 489 1.11 59.40 -87.72
N LEU A 490 0.61 58.32 -87.07
CA LEU A 490 0.71 56.99 -87.60
C LEU A 490 -0.48 56.69 -88.50
N THR A 491 -0.27 55.84 -89.51
CA THR A 491 -1.37 55.34 -90.33
C THR A 491 -2.33 54.49 -89.53
N PRO A 492 -3.63 54.38 -89.85
CA PRO A 492 -4.54 53.52 -89.06
C PRO A 492 -4.11 52.05 -88.89
N GLU A 493 -3.47 51.49 -89.91
CA GLU A 493 -2.93 50.14 -89.88
C GLU A 493 -1.70 49.99 -88.93
N GLU A 494 -0.81 50.97 -88.92
CA GLU A 494 0.37 51.03 -88.04
C GLU A 494 -0.06 51.24 -86.58
N GLN A 495 -1.13 52.02 -86.39
CA GLN A 495 -1.69 52.25 -85.04
C GLN A 495 -2.28 51.01 -84.43
N ASP A 496 -3.05 50.22 -85.23
CA ASP A 496 -3.63 48.94 -84.80
C ASP A 496 -2.54 47.92 -84.46
N GLN A 497 -1.50 47.85 -85.34
CA GLN A 497 -0.36 46.99 -85.07
C GLN A 497 0.44 47.40 -83.82
N TYR A 498 0.59 48.66 -83.56
CA TYR A 498 1.27 49.20 -82.37
C TYR A 498 0.44 48.97 -81.10
N GLU A 499 -0.90 49.21 -81.18
CA GLU A 499 -1.82 48.90 -80.04
C GLU A 499 -1.80 47.43 -79.69
N LYS A 500 -1.78 46.51 -80.63
CA LYS A 500 -1.67 45.07 -80.43
C LYS A 500 -0.34 44.69 -79.79
N CYS A 501 0.79 45.32 -80.31
CA CYS A 501 2.09 45.12 -79.72
C CYS A 501 2.14 45.56 -78.22
N LEU A 502 1.48 46.68 -77.87
CA LEU A 502 1.40 47.19 -76.51
C LEU A 502 0.55 46.24 -75.61
N GLN A 503 -0.54 45.65 -76.11
CA GLN A 503 -1.34 44.71 -75.39
C GLN A 503 -0.55 43.40 -75.10
N ASP A 504 0.23 42.93 -76.07
CA ASP A 504 1.09 41.76 -75.89
C ASP A 504 2.21 42.03 -74.86
N ILE A 505 2.82 43.20 -74.89
CA ILE A 505 3.81 43.67 -73.92
C ILE A 505 3.21 43.79 -72.52
N GLU A 506 2.01 44.32 -72.37
CA GLU A 506 1.31 44.39 -71.09
C GLU A 506 1.00 42.98 -70.54
N SER A 507 0.57 42.06 -71.39
CA SER A 507 0.34 40.65 -71.05
C SER A 507 1.61 39.95 -70.53
N TYR A 508 2.73 40.11 -71.28
CA TYR A 508 4.02 39.50 -70.85
C TYR A 508 4.55 40.14 -69.56
N ARG A 509 4.42 41.38 -69.29
CA ARG A 509 4.76 42.05 -68.05
C ARG A 509 3.98 41.54 -66.92
N LYS A 510 2.66 41.23 -67.12
CA LYS A 510 1.80 40.59 -66.09
C LYS A 510 2.23 39.22 -65.80
N LEU A 511 2.63 38.42 -66.79
CA LEU A 511 3.14 37.05 -66.57
C LEU A 511 4.48 37.06 -65.81
N ILE A 512 5.38 37.99 -66.09
CA ILE A 512 6.66 38.19 -65.42
C ILE A 512 6.40 38.52 -63.94
N THR A 513 5.47 39.43 -63.63
CA THR A 513 5.10 39.79 -62.26
C THR A 513 4.55 38.60 -61.49
N ASN A 514 3.72 37.78 -62.12
CA ASN A 514 3.19 36.56 -61.53
C ASN A 514 4.33 35.54 -61.22
N ALA A 515 5.24 35.34 -62.19
CA ALA A 515 6.40 34.44 -62.00
C ALA A 515 7.33 34.93 -60.86
N GLU A 516 7.49 36.23 -60.70
CA GLU A 516 8.25 36.82 -59.59
C GLU A 516 7.58 36.57 -58.24
N SER A 517 6.25 36.69 -58.16
CA SER A 517 5.47 36.33 -56.94
C SER A 517 5.58 34.85 -56.62
N ASP A 518 5.46 34.00 -57.63
CA ASP A 518 5.59 32.53 -57.46
C ASP A 518 6.99 32.14 -56.96
N LEU A 519 8.04 32.78 -57.48
CA LEU A 519 9.41 32.57 -57.03
C LEU A 519 9.63 32.99 -55.56
N GLU A 520 8.98 34.06 -55.10
CA GLU A 520 9.02 34.44 -53.68
C GLU A 520 8.37 33.39 -52.79
N ILE A 521 7.23 32.84 -53.20
CA ILE A 521 6.53 31.75 -52.47
C ILE A 521 7.39 30.49 -52.44
N LEU A 522 7.92 30.06 -53.58
CA LEU A 522 8.76 28.88 -53.71
C LEU A 522 10.05 28.98 -52.89
N LYS A 523 10.69 30.12 -52.80
CA LYS A 523 11.85 30.35 -51.94
C LYS A 523 11.50 30.25 -50.45
N ARG A 524 10.34 30.70 -50.02
CA ARG A 524 9.85 30.50 -48.66
C ARG A 524 9.61 29.00 -48.36
N LEU A 525 8.97 28.29 -49.30
CA LEU A 525 8.72 26.86 -49.19
C LEU A 525 10.02 26.03 -49.12
N ALA A 526 11.07 26.45 -49.84
CA ALA A 526 12.37 25.77 -49.77
C ALA A 526 13.03 25.85 -48.38
N GLY A 527 12.66 26.83 -47.56
CA GLY A 527 13.11 26.98 -46.16
C GLY A 527 12.25 26.29 -45.11
N VAL A 528 11.14 25.64 -45.49
CA VAL A 528 10.24 24.95 -44.56
C VAL A 528 10.80 23.58 -44.17
N THR A 529 10.91 23.34 -42.90
CA THR A 529 11.24 21.99 -42.32
C THR A 529 9.96 21.19 -42.15
N LEU A 530 9.79 20.11 -42.90
CA LEU A 530 8.58 19.26 -42.87
C LEU A 530 8.45 18.40 -41.65
N ILE A 531 9.56 17.93 -41.09
CA ILE A 531 9.62 17.13 -39.86
C ILE A 531 10.63 17.80 -38.93
N ALA A 532 10.29 17.84 -37.62
CA ALA A 532 11.23 18.32 -36.60
C ALA A 532 12.54 17.51 -36.66
N PRO A 533 13.73 18.13 -36.51
CA PRO A 533 15.02 17.46 -36.60
C PRO A 533 15.24 16.42 -35.50
N GLU A 534 14.44 16.49 -34.45
CA GLU A 534 14.44 15.53 -33.33
C GLU A 534 13.01 15.12 -32.99
N PHE A 535 12.81 13.82 -32.72
CA PHE A 535 11.51 13.35 -32.24
C PHE A 535 11.33 13.67 -30.74
N LYS A 536 10.10 13.97 -30.36
CA LYS A 536 9.71 14.19 -28.97
C LYS A 536 10.09 12.97 -28.13
N GLU A 537 10.78 13.06 -27.03
CA GLU A 537 11.25 11.96 -26.17
C GLU A 537 12.63 11.37 -26.57
N ARG A 538 13.35 11.90 -27.57
CA ARG A 538 14.67 11.40 -27.98
C ARG A 538 15.64 11.29 -26.80
N ASP A 539 15.63 12.24 -25.87
CA ASP A 539 16.49 12.24 -24.67
C ASP A 539 16.11 11.13 -23.68
N ARG A 540 14.83 10.84 -23.52
CA ARG A 540 14.36 9.74 -22.67
C ARG A 540 14.64 8.41 -23.32
N PHE A 541 14.39 8.30 -24.61
CA PHE A 541 14.71 7.11 -25.41
C PHE A 541 16.19 6.76 -25.33
N ASN A 542 17.09 7.74 -25.38
CA ASN A 542 18.53 7.54 -25.26
C ASN A 542 18.99 7.10 -23.85
N ARG A 543 18.14 7.21 -22.83
CA ARG A 543 18.41 6.76 -21.44
C ARG A 543 17.95 5.33 -21.15
N LEU A 544 17.35 4.63 -22.09
CA LEU A 544 16.91 3.26 -21.90
C LEU A 544 18.11 2.32 -21.62
N SER A 545 17.89 1.31 -20.77
CA SER A 545 18.92 0.37 -20.33
C SER A 545 19.47 -0.49 -21.48
N PHE A 546 18.63 -0.79 -22.47
CA PHE A 546 19.00 -1.55 -23.67
C PHE A 546 19.32 -0.62 -24.83
N ARG A 547 20.54 -0.11 -24.87
CA ARG A 547 20.97 0.94 -25.83
C ARG A 547 21.24 0.42 -27.26
N SER A 548 21.38 -0.86 -27.49
CA SER A 548 21.70 -1.42 -28.81
C SER A 548 20.68 -1.04 -29.89
N ASN A 549 19.39 -1.01 -29.53
CA ASN A 549 18.32 -0.67 -30.46
C ASN A 549 18.10 0.84 -30.59
N CYS A 550 18.48 1.62 -29.54
CA CYS A 550 18.31 3.08 -29.54
C CYS A 550 19.17 3.77 -30.61
N SER A 551 20.41 3.32 -30.79
CA SER A 551 21.32 3.87 -31.80
C SER A 551 20.84 3.59 -33.23
N GLU A 552 20.23 2.44 -33.46
CA GLU A 552 19.67 2.08 -34.77
C GLU A 552 18.42 2.89 -35.10
N VAL A 553 17.50 3.07 -34.14
CA VAL A 553 16.29 3.90 -34.31
C VAL A 553 16.66 5.36 -34.53
N ASN A 554 17.62 5.91 -33.77
CA ASN A 554 18.10 7.29 -33.97
C ASN A 554 18.72 7.46 -35.36
N ARG A 555 19.57 6.51 -35.80
CA ARG A 555 20.17 6.56 -37.14
C ARG A 555 19.10 6.49 -38.21
N MET A 556 18.11 5.60 -38.08
CA MET A 556 17.01 5.48 -39.03
C MET A 556 16.16 6.75 -39.10
N PHE A 557 15.90 7.39 -37.96
CA PHE A 557 15.18 8.68 -37.93
C PHE A 557 15.96 9.78 -38.62
N ASP A 558 17.26 9.92 -38.30
CA ASP A 558 18.12 10.94 -38.90
C ASP A 558 18.28 10.71 -40.41
N ASP A 559 18.41 9.46 -40.86
CA ASP A 559 18.48 9.11 -42.30
C ASP A 559 17.17 9.42 -43.04
N LEU A 560 16.02 9.09 -42.45
CA LEU A 560 14.71 9.41 -43.02
C LEU A 560 14.44 10.92 -43.06
N HIS A 561 14.81 11.63 -42.01
CA HIS A 561 14.71 13.10 -41.96
C HIS A 561 15.54 13.74 -43.09
N LYS A 562 16.79 13.29 -43.23
CA LYS A 562 17.70 13.77 -44.29
C LYS A 562 17.18 13.46 -45.69
N GLN A 563 16.72 12.22 -45.93
CA GLN A 563 16.17 11.84 -47.24
C GLN A 563 14.91 12.63 -47.61
N LEU A 564 14.05 12.94 -46.63
CA LEU A 564 12.85 13.72 -46.85
C LEU A 564 13.19 15.19 -47.15
N ASP A 565 14.12 15.77 -46.39
CA ASP A 565 14.59 17.16 -46.59
C ASP A 565 15.29 17.32 -47.94
N GLU A 566 16.14 16.38 -48.34
CA GLU A 566 16.79 16.35 -49.63
C GLU A 566 15.78 16.25 -50.80
N LYS A 567 14.78 15.34 -50.69
CA LYS A 567 13.72 15.21 -51.69
C LYS A 567 12.85 16.47 -51.77
N TRP A 568 12.47 17.04 -50.61
CA TRP A 568 11.69 18.30 -50.58
C TRP A 568 12.43 19.45 -51.24
N LYS A 569 13.70 19.66 -50.89
CA LYS A 569 14.54 20.67 -51.50
C LYS A 569 14.77 20.44 -53.00
N GLY A 570 14.87 19.18 -53.42
CA GLY A 570 14.99 18.81 -54.82
C GLY A 570 13.75 19.17 -55.64
N ILE A 571 12.54 18.85 -55.12
CA ILE A 571 11.27 19.15 -55.78
C ILE A 571 11.05 20.66 -55.87
N VAL A 572 11.19 21.37 -54.74
CA VAL A 572 11.02 22.83 -54.72
C VAL A 572 12.09 23.53 -55.54
N GLY A 573 13.33 23.01 -55.54
CA GLY A 573 14.43 23.50 -56.38
C GLY A 573 14.14 23.34 -57.87
N GLY A 574 13.55 22.20 -58.29
CA GLY A 574 13.07 21.99 -59.65
C GLY A 574 12.02 23.04 -60.05
N LEU A 575 10.99 23.24 -59.22
CA LEU A 575 9.94 24.23 -59.48
C LEU A 575 10.50 25.67 -59.58
N ILE A 576 11.49 26.02 -58.74
CA ILE A 576 12.19 27.32 -58.83
C ILE A 576 12.95 27.44 -60.16
N HIS A 577 13.59 26.38 -60.63
CA HIS A 577 14.31 26.32 -61.89
C HIS A 577 13.35 26.53 -63.05
N ASP A 578 12.29 25.73 -63.14
CA ASP A 578 11.29 25.78 -64.20
C ASP A 578 10.61 27.15 -64.30
N THR A 579 10.26 27.76 -63.13
CA THR A 579 9.65 29.06 -63.08
C THR A 579 10.64 30.16 -63.53
N LYS A 580 11.93 30.02 -63.27
CA LYS A 580 12.97 30.94 -63.77
C LYS A 580 13.16 30.82 -65.26
N GLU A 581 13.24 29.56 -65.78
CA GLU A 581 13.34 29.33 -67.21
C GLU A 581 12.14 29.95 -67.97
N ALA A 582 10.93 29.64 -67.48
CA ALA A 582 9.70 30.22 -68.04
C ALA A 582 9.72 31.77 -68.04
N LYS A 583 10.19 32.39 -66.93
CA LYS A 583 10.35 33.83 -66.84
C LYS A 583 11.36 34.35 -67.87
N GLU A 584 12.54 33.72 -68.06
CA GLU A 584 13.56 34.08 -68.97
C GLU A 584 13.09 33.99 -70.45
N GLU A 585 12.27 32.93 -70.75
CA GLU A 585 11.67 32.87 -72.11
C GLU A 585 10.69 34.01 -72.36
N ILE A 586 9.81 34.34 -71.40
CA ILE A 586 8.90 35.48 -71.53
C ILE A 586 9.65 36.81 -71.62
N ASP A 587 10.75 37.02 -70.87
CA ASP A 587 11.60 38.18 -70.96
C ASP A 587 12.23 38.30 -72.33
N LYS A 588 12.67 37.19 -72.97
CA LYS A 588 13.18 37.24 -74.38
C LYS A 588 12.12 37.62 -75.39
N GLU A 589 10.91 36.99 -75.21
CA GLU A 589 9.77 37.39 -76.11
C GLU A 589 9.39 38.84 -75.95
N LEU A 590 9.40 39.40 -74.73
CA LEU A 590 9.18 40.77 -74.42
C LEU A 590 10.25 41.66 -75.14
N GLN A 591 11.53 41.28 -75.05
CA GLN A 591 12.62 42.02 -75.75
C GLN A 591 12.50 41.92 -77.22
N ASN A 592 12.08 40.81 -77.82
CA ASN A 592 11.83 40.63 -79.22
C ASN A 592 10.76 41.62 -79.72
N LEU A 593 9.60 41.68 -79.01
CA LEU A 593 8.52 42.62 -79.34
C LEU A 593 8.99 44.08 -79.24
N GLN A 594 9.75 44.41 -78.20
CA GLN A 594 10.34 45.78 -78.08
C GLN A 594 11.40 46.13 -79.11
N SER A 595 11.99 45.14 -79.77
CA SER A 595 12.98 45.33 -80.83
C SER A 595 12.35 45.56 -82.22
N THR A 596 11.06 45.29 -82.36
CA THR A 596 10.32 45.44 -83.66
C THR A 596 10.32 46.88 -84.17
N GLU A 597 10.38 47.01 -85.50
CA GLU A 597 10.34 48.36 -86.14
C GLU A 597 9.08 49.13 -85.79
N ILE A 598 7.93 48.47 -85.65
CA ILE A 598 6.66 49.09 -85.29
C ILE A 598 6.67 49.64 -83.88
N TYR A 599 7.24 48.93 -82.95
CA TYR A 599 7.39 49.36 -81.54
C TYR A 599 8.36 50.55 -81.42
N LYS A 600 9.51 50.51 -82.10
CA LYS A 600 10.49 51.59 -82.15
C LYS A 600 9.93 52.84 -82.76
N LYS A 601 9.13 52.71 -83.84
CA LYS A 601 8.48 53.85 -84.53
C LYS A 601 7.40 54.49 -83.65
N GLY A 602 6.57 53.66 -82.98
CA GLY A 602 5.56 54.10 -82.04
C GLY A 602 6.20 54.83 -80.83
N GLN A 603 7.32 54.20 -80.26
CA GLN A 603 8.03 54.81 -79.19
C GLN A 603 8.69 56.17 -79.49
N ARG A 604 9.31 56.34 -80.70
CA ARG A 604 9.82 57.68 -81.18
C ARG A 604 8.72 58.73 -81.25
N PHE A 605 7.55 58.33 -81.64
CA PHE A 605 6.39 59.22 -81.63
C PHE A 605 5.97 59.56 -80.19
N MET A 606 5.99 58.64 -79.30
CA MET A 606 5.72 58.90 -77.93
C MET A 606 6.76 59.79 -77.24
N ASP A 607 8.02 59.67 -77.65
CA ASP A 607 9.12 60.47 -77.07
C ASP A 607 9.07 61.94 -77.55
N GLU A 608 8.40 62.29 -78.70
CA GLU A 608 8.20 63.67 -79.23
C GLU A 608 6.99 64.34 -78.57
N ASP A 609 6.01 63.64 -77.98
CA ASP A 609 4.84 64.23 -77.32
C ASP A 609 5.05 64.33 -75.81
N LYS A 610 5.31 65.55 -75.34
CA LYS A 610 5.58 65.81 -73.92
C LYS A 610 4.37 65.53 -73.05
N GLU A 611 3.15 65.80 -73.49
CA GLU A 611 1.93 65.58 -72.67
C GLU A 611 1.63 64.12 -72.49
N LEU A 612 1.82 63.32 -73.54
CA LEU A 612 1.65 61.85 -73.46
C LEU A 612 2.70 61.26 -72.54
N ARG A 613 3.94 61.68 -72.55
CA ARG A 613 5.01 61.21 -71.68
C ARG A 613 4.71 61.48 -70.20
N ASP A 614 4.23 62.69 -69.87
CA ASP A 614 3.86 63.10 -68.54
C ASP A 614 2.67 62.26 -68.02
N VAL A 615 1.72 61.93 -68.87
CA VAL A 615 0.57 61.03 -68.51
C VAL A 615 1.04 59.61 -68.28
N LEU A 616 1.94 59.11 -69.14
CA LEU A 616 2.48 57.76 -68.99
C LEU A 616 3.37 57.61 -67.74
N SER A 617 4.17 58.61 -67.40
CA SER A 617 4.95 58.61 -66.16
C SER A 617 4.07 58.59 -64.94
N LYS A 618 2.97 59.34 -64.89
CA LYS A 618 1.98 59.32 -63.82
C LYS A 618 1.24 57.98 -63.74
N LEU A 619 0.98 57.37 -64.90
CA LEU A 619 0.33 56.06 -64.95
C LEU A 619 1.24 54.97 -64.34
N ASP A 620 2.54 54.96 -64.71
CA ASP A 620 3.53 54.04 -64.15
C ASP A 620 3.71 54.24 -62.64
N GLU A 621 3.71 55.51 -62.16
CA GLU A 621 3.77 55.82 -60.73
C GLU A 621 2.55 55.26 -59.94
N GLU A 622 1.34 55.45 -60.49
CA GLU A 622 0.11 54.95 -59.83
C GLU A 622 -0.03 53.42 -59.92
N GLU A 623 0.44 52.77 -61.02
CA GLU A 623 0.51 51.32 -61.15
C GLU A 623 1.46 50.70 -60.10
N LYS A 624 2.63 51.28 -59.89
CA LYS A 624 3.55 50.88 -58.85
C LYS A 624 2.94 51.01 -57.46
N LYS A 625 2.22 52.09 -57.16
CA LYS A 625 1.49 52.28 -55.91
C LYS A 625 0.42 51.18 -55.73
N LEU A 626 -0.33 50.88 -56.79
CA LEU A 626 -1.35 49.81 -56.75
C LEU A 626 -0.75 48.43 -56.43
N GLN A 627 0.38 48.11 -57.06
CA GLN A 627 1.08 46.84 -56.75
C GLN A 627 1.52 46.76 -55.31
N VAL A 628 2.08 47.88 -54.78
CA VAL A 628 2.48 47.94 -53.37
C VAL A 628 1.26 47.73 -52.43
N ILE A 629 0.13 48.40 -52.72
CA ILE A 629 -1.08 48.30 -51.91
C ILE A 629 -1.64 46.85 -51.94
N ARG A 630 -1.72 46.20 -53.08
CA ARG A 630 -2.17 44.82 -53.20
C ARG A 630 -1.24 43.87 -52.48
N LYS A 631 0.08 44.10 -52.56
CA LYS A 631 1.04 43.31 -51.78
C LYS A 631 0.84 43.46 -50.27
N LEU A 632 0.63 44.68 -49.78
CA LEU A 632 0.34 44.95 -48.37
C LEU A 632 -0.98 44.32 -47.91
N GLN A 633 -2.02 44.35 -48.73
CA GLN A 633 -3.30 43.71 -48.44
C GLN A 633 -3.17 42.19 -48.34
N SER A 634 -2.48 41.55 -49.29
CA SER A 634 -2.23 40.09 -49.22
C SER A 634 -1.44 39.72 -47.98
N GLN A 635 -0.44 40.51 -47.59
CA GLN A 635 0.32 40.28 -46.36
C GLN A 635 -0.54 40.44 -45.10
N LEU A 636 -1.47 41.37 -45.07
CA LEU A 636 -2.41 41.53 -43.97
C LEU A 636 -3.35 40.30 -43.84
N GLU A 637 -3.90 39.81 -44.95
CA GLU A 637 -4.75 38.62 -44.98
C GLU A 637 -4.01 37.35 -44.49
N GLU A 638 -2.73 37.23 -44.93
CA GLU A 638 -1.89 36.14 -44.44
C GLU A 638 -1.67 36.21 -42.92
N LEU A 639 -1.35 37.39 -42.38
CA LEU A 639 -1.15 37.59 -40.94
C LEU A 639 -2.43 37.36 -40.14
N GLU A 640 -3.60 37.77 -40.64
CA GLU A 640 -4.90 37.50 -40.00
C GLU A 640 -5.19 36.02 -39.93
N LYS A 641 -4.91 35.24 -40.98
CA LYS A 641 -5.06 33.78 -40.98
C LYS A 641 -4.10 33.11 -39.98
N GLU A 642 -2.84 33.54 -39.98
CA GLU A 642 -1.83 33.03 -39.06
C GLU A 642 -2.20 33.33 -37.61
N GLN A 643 -2.62 34.55 -37.30
CA GLN A 643 -3.07 34.97 -35.98
C GLN A 643 -4.25 34.13 -35.51
N LYS A 644 -5.26 33.93 -36.38
CA LYS A 644 -6.43 33.09 -36.06
C LYS A 644 -6.02 31.67 -35.74
N THR A 645 -5.13 31.06 -36.52
CA THR A 645 -4.63 29.70 -36.30
C THR A 645 -3.89 29.59 -34.97
N LEU A 646 -3.08 30.61 -34.60
CA LEU A 646 -2.38 30.63 -33.31
C LEU A 646 -3.33 30.83 -32.15
N ILE A 647 -4.36 31.64 -32.26
CA ILE A 647 -5.41 31.80 -31.27
C ILE A 647 -6.13 30.46 -31.03
N ASP A 648 -6.49 29.74 -32.09
CA ASP A 648 -7.14 28.43 -31.99
C ASP A 648 -6.26 27.43 -31.26
N ARG A 649 -4.96 27.36 -31.54
CA ARG A 649 -4.00 26.51 -30.84
C ARG A 649 -3.85 26.91 -29.37
N VAL A 650 -3.75 28.18 -29.04
CA VAL A 650 -3.65 28.65 -27.66
C VAL A 650 -4.90 28.28 -26.87
N VAL A 651 -6.08 28.43 -27.46
CA VAL A 651 -7.36 28.03 -26.85
C VAL A 651 -7.42 26.52 -26.62
N GLU A 652 -7.05 25.72 -27.61
CA GLU A 652 -6.99 24.24 -27.48
C GLU A 652 -6.05 23.81 -26.37
N GLN A 653 -4.84 24.39 -26.34
CA GLN A 653 -3.89 24.11 -25.25
C GLN A 653 -4.41 24.54 -23.88
N HIS A 654 -5.15 25.62 -23.78
CA HIS A 654 -5.75 26.06 -22.53
C HIS A 654 -6.88 25.12 -22.09
N LEU A 655 -7.68 24.60 -23.01
CA LEU A 655 -8.73 23.62 -22.72
C LEU A 655 -8.14 22.29 -22.21
N SER A 656 -6.95 21.91 -22.67
CA SER A 656 -6.28 20.69 -22.24
C SER A 656 -6.01 20.64 -20.72
N PHE A 657 -5.93 21.79 -20.05
CA PHE A 657 -5.83 21.84 -18.57
C PHE A 657 -7.03 21.17 -17.89
N LYS A 658 -8.24 21.47 -18.36
CA LYS A 658 -9.46 20.87 -17.84
C LYS A 658 -9.56 19.38 -18.18
N GLU A 659 -9.24 19.03 -19.42
CA GLU A 659 -9.27 17.65 -19.89
C GLU A 659 -8.26 16.78 -19.14
N SER A 660 -7.06 17.27 -18.90
CA SER A 660 -6.05 16.57 -18.11
C SER A 660 -6.49 16.40 -16.65
N ALA A 661 -7.14 17.42 -16.05
CA ALA A 661 -7.72 17.31 -14.71
C ALA A 661 -8.84 16.26 -14.64
N ILE A 662 -9.72 16.21 -15.62
CA ILE A 662 -10.77 15.18 -15.71
C ILE A 662 -10.16 13.78 -15.88
N LYS A 663 -9.15 13.65 -16.74
CA LYS A 663 -8.49 12.38 -17.02
C LYS A 663 -7.84 11.79 -15.76
N ILE A 664 -7.14 12.60 -14.96
CA ILE A 664 -6.52 12.11 -13.72
C ILE A 664 -7.58 11.76 -12.67
N CYS A 665 -8.65 12.54 -12.54
CA CYS A 665 -9.76 12.24 -11.62
C CYS A 665 -10.45 10.90 -11.93
N ASN A 666 -10.57 10.54 -13.19
CA ASN A 666 -11.17 9.29 -13.62
C ASN A 666 -10.19 8.10 -13.61
N GLY A 667 -8.91 8.36 -13.79
CA GLY A 667 -7.88 7.33 -13.93
C GLY A 667 -7.22 6.92 -12.62
N LEU A 668 -7.25 7.77 -11.59
CA LEU A 668 -6.52 7.54 -10.34
C LEU A 668 -7.47 7.51 -9.15
N SER A 669 -7.79 6.31 -8.69
CA SER A 669 -8.47 6.05 -7.43
C SER A 669 -7.78 4.90 -6.72
N LEU A 670 -7.63 5.01 -5.41
CA LEU A 670 -7.06 3.97 -4.55
C LEU A 670 -8.15 3.41 -3.66
N ASP A 671 -8.17 2.08 -3.51
CA ASP A 671 -9.09 1.38 -2.61
C ASP A 671 -8.32 0.32 -1.82
N CYS A 672 -8.45 0.34 -0.50
CA CYS A 672 -7.84 -0.64 0.39
C CYS A 672 -8.76 -0.88 1.60
N ASP A 673 -9.26 -2.09 1.74
CA ASP A 673 -10.10 -2.53 2.88
C ASP A 673 -11.23 -1.54 3.20
N GLY A 674 -11.95 -1.07 2.16
CA GLY A 674 -13.09 -0.15 2.30
C GLY A 674 -12.71 1.32 2.52
N LEU A 675 -11.42 1.67 2.58
CA LEU A 675 -10.93 3.04 2.52
C LEU A 675 -10.61 3.40 1.07
N LYS A 676 -11.37 4.35 0.53
CA LYS A 676 -11.22 4.80 -0.85
C LYS A 676 -10.72 6.25 -0.89
N ILE A 677 -9.69 6.47 -1.70
CA ILE A 677 -9.18 7.80 -2.07
C ILE A 677 -9.62 8.08 -3.50
N SER A 678 -10.29 9.20 -3.72
CA SER A 678 -10.61 9.68 -5.07
C SER A 678 -10.15 11.11 -5.25
N ILE A 679 -9.78 11.46 -6.48
CA ILE A 679 -9.35 12.80 -6.85
C ILE A 679 -10.54 13.50 -7.50
N GLN A 680 -10.75 14.76 -7.10
CA GLN A 680 -11.73 15.66 -7.69
C GLN A 680 -11.01 16.91 -8.17
N HIS A 681 -11.56 17.59 -9.16
CA HIS A 681 -11.05 18.87 -9.61
C HIS A 681 -12.05 19.96 -9.33
N THR A 682 -11.57 21.04 -8.72
CA THR A 682 -12.39 22.20 -8.36
C THR A 682 -11.87 23.45 -9.06
N LEU A 683 -12.78 24.22 -9.67
CA LEU A 683 -12.43 25.50 -10.26
C LEU A 683 -12.18 26.55 -9.16
N ILE A 684 -11.00 27.15 -9.15
CA ILE A 684 -10.62 28.19 -8.16
C ILE A 684 -11.16 29.56 -8.57
N GLN A 685 -12.48 29.74 -8.48
CA GLN A 685 -13.17 30.97 -8.91
C GLN A 685 -12.68 32.23 -8.19
N ASN A 686 -12.32 32.14 -6.93
CA ASN A 686 -11.81 33.27 -6.16
C ASN A 686 -10.46 33.75 -6.67
N ASP A 687 -9.57 32.84 -7.09
CA ASP A 687 -8.27 33.18 -7.64
C ASP A 687 -8.43 33.83 -9.02
N ILE A 688 -9.35 33.34 -9.84
CA ILE A 688 -9.69 33.99 -11.12
C ILE A 688 -10.18 35.41 -10.87
N ARG A 689 -11.09 35.60 -9.92
CA ARG A 689 -11.61 36.94 -9.56
C ARG A 689 -10.49 37.84 -9.09
N LEU A 690 -9.67 37.39 -8.15
CA LEU A 690 -8.54 38.14 -7.62
C LEU A 690 -7.54 38.52 -8.71
N PHE A 691 -7.28 37.60 -9.65
CA PHE A 691 -6.43 37.87 -10.81
C PHE A 691 -6.96 39.03 -11.64
N LEU A 692 -8.26 38.99 -11.99
CA LEU A 692 -8.91 40.03 -12.76
C LEU A 692 -8.97 41.37 -12.01
N GLU A 693 -9.34 41.33 -10.72
CA GLU A 693 -9.39 42.54 -9.87
C GLU A 693 -8.05 43.22 -9.74
N THR A 694 -6.96 42.49 -9.72
CA THR A 694 -5.62 43.09 -9.60
C THR A 694 -5.10 43.70 -10.88
N ARG A 695 -5.51 43.23 -12.05
CA ARG A 695 -4.93 43.60 -13.36
C ARG A 695 -5.85 44.45 -14.20
N LEU A 696 -7.18 44.30 -14.11
CA LEU A 696 -8.13 45.02 -14.94
C LEU A 696 -8.57 46.33 -14.28
N ASN A 697 -8.80 47.34 -15.12
CA ASN A 697 -9.36 48.61 -14.69
C ASN A 697 -10.88 48.47 -14.49
N GLN A 698 -11.35 48.56 -13.25
CA GLN A 698 -12.75 48.34 -12.85
C GLN A 698 -13.58 49.65 -12.81
N ARG A 699 -13.10 50.74 -13.38
CA ARG A 699 -13.85 52.01 -13.39
C ARG A 699 -15.04 51.90 -14.34
N GLY A 700 -16.26 51.83 -13.77
CA GLY A 700 -17.54 51.69 -14.48
C GLY A 700 -18.31 50.43 -14.08
N TYR A 701 -19.65 50.51 -14.06
CA TYR A 701 -20.54 49.43 -13.61
C TYR A 701 -20.42 48.15 -14.42
N GLU A 702 -20.37 48.29 -15.75
CA GLU A 702 -20.25 47.13 -16.66
C GLU A 702 -18.93 46.37 -16.50
N ARG A 703 -17.83 47.05 -16.17
CA ARG A 703 -16.52 46.44 -15.98
C ARG A 703 -16.44 45.71 -14.63
N GLN A 704 -17.12 46.21 -13.58
CA GLN A 704 -17.25 45.52 -12.31
C GLN A 704 -18.07 44.26 -12.47
N GLY A 705 -19.19 44.31 -13.23
CA GLY A 705 -20.00 43.15 -13.57
C GLY A 705 -19.20 42.07 -14.28
N TYR A 706 -18.39 42.46 -15.28
CA TYR A 706 -17.54 41.52 -16.00
C TYR A 706 -16.58 40.75 -15.09
N VAL A 707 -15.90 41.42 -14.16
CA VAL A 707 -14.96 40.76 -13.21
C VAL A 707 -15.67 39.81 -12.25
N GLN A 708 -16.90 40.13 -11.86
CA GLN A 708 -17.69 39.27 -10.96
C GLN A 708 -18.25 38.06 -11.68
N ASP A 709 -18.73 38.19 -12.90
CA ASP A 709 -19.44 37.16 -13.64
C ASP A 709 -18.49 36.22 -14.42
N PHE A 710 -17.32 36.74 -14.81
CA PHE A 710 -16.36 35.98 -15.62
C PHE A 710 -15.95 34.61 -15.02
N PRO A 711 -15.65 34.46 -13.69
CA PRO A 711 -15.29 33.16 -13.13
C PRO A 711 -16.36 32.10 -13.32
N GLN A 712 -17.63 32.45 -13.19
CA GLN A 712 -18.75 31.55 -13.40
C GLN A 712 -18.93 31.20 -14.89
N GLN A 713 -18.80 32.21 -15.79
CA GLN A 713 -18.85 32.01 -17.23
C GLN A 713 -17.69 31.13 -17.71
N TYR A 714 -16.48 31.38 -17.21
CA TYR A 714 -15.31 30.55 -17.48
C TYR A 714 -15.55 29.08 -17.09
N GLY A 715 -16.12 28.80 -15.92
CA GLY A 715 -16.43 27.43 -15.49
C GLY A 715 -17.41 26.71 -16.41
N SER A 716 -18.43 27.43 -16.89
CA SER A 716 -19.51 26.86 -17.72
C SER A 716 -19.19 26.82 -19.22
N LYS A 717 -18.48 27.83 -19.74
CA LYS A 717 -18.18 28.01 -21.17
C LYS A 717 -16.71 28.43 -21.35
N THR A 718 -15.76 27.61 -20.92
CA THR A 718 -14.33 27.92 -20.88
C THR A 718 -13.79 28.43 -22.21
N GLU A 719 -14.07 27.73 -23.32
CA GLU A 719 -13.60 28.11 -24.66
C GLU A 719 -14.05 29.50 -25.03
N VAL A 720 -15.34 29.79 -24.93
CA VAL A 720 -15.90 31.11 -25.29
C VAL A 720 -15.30 32.19 -24.42
N SER A 721 -15.18 31.96 -23.11
CA SER A 721 -14.64 32.94 -22.17
C SER A 721 -13.17 33.26 -22.47
N VAL A 722 -12.37 32.25 -22.81
CA VAL A 722 -10.96 32.40 -23.20
C VAL A 722 -10.82 33.20 -24.49
N ARG A 723 -11.62 32.88 -25.51
CA ARG A 723 -11.62 33.61 -26.78
C ARG A 723 -12.02 35.05 -26.59
N VAL A 724 -13.08 35.31 -25.85
CA VAL A 724 -13.55 36.66 -25.54
C VAL A 724 -12.49 37.45 -24.76
N PHE A 725 -11.86 36.84 -23.79
CA PHE A 725 -10.80 37.47 -23.00
C PHE A 725 -9.58 37.83 -23.86
N LEU A 726 -9.07 36.88 -24.65
CA LEU A 726 -7.91 37.10 -25.50
C LEU A 726 -8.19 38.18 -26.60
N ASN A 727 -9.34 38.07 -27.26
CA ASN A 727 -9.73 39.04 -28.26
C ASN A 727 -9.94 40.45 -27.67
N GLY A 728 -10.55 40.54 -26.48
CA GLY A 728 -10.73 41.80 -25.78
C GLY A 728 -9.40 42.47 -25.36
N LEU A 729 -8.36 41.67 -25.10
CA LEU A 729 -7.00 42.20 -24.88
C LEU A 729 -6.33 42.65 -26.17
N LEU A 730 -6.53 41.92 -27.29
CA LEU A 730 -5.98 42.26 -28.60
C LEU A 730 -6.65 43.52 -29.19
N SER A 731 -7.95 43.69 -29.03
CA SER A 731 -8.71 44.87 -29.48
C SER A 731 -8.61 46.06 -28.54
N SER A 732 -7.96 45.93 -27.40
CA SER A 732 -7.89 46.95 -26.32
C SER A 732 -9.24 47.34 -25.72
N GLU A 733 -10.29 46.49 -25.87
CA GLU A 733 -11.60 46.66 -25.22
C GLU A 733 -11.47 46.39 -23.70
N ILE A 734 -10.64 45.43 -23.32
CA ILE A 734 -10.29 45.16 -21.94
C ILE A 734 -9.19 46.16 -21.52
N GLN A 735 -9.55 47.10 -20.66
CA GLN A 735 -8.62 48.06 -20.12
C GLN A 735 -7.87 47.54 -18.91
N LEU A 736 -6.56 47.77 -18.89
CA LEU A 736 -5.69 47.33 -17.83
C LEU A 736 -5.34 48.42 -16.84
N LYS A 737 -4.97 48.09 -15.63
CA LYS A 737 -4.34 49.01 -14.68
C LYS A 737 -2.92 49.36 -15.11
N GLY A 738 -2.40 50.47 -14.66
CA GLY A 738 -1.02 50.88 -14.96
C GLY A 738 -0.02 49.80 -14.51
N GLY A 739 1.01 49.57 -15.38
CA GLY A 739 2.06 48.59 -15.12
C GLY A 739 1.83 47.20 -15.76
N TYR A 740 0.66 46.97 -16.35
CA TYR A 740 0.36 45.73 -17.06
C TYR A 740 0.22 45.93 -18.56
N THR A 741 0.72 44.98 -19.35
CA THR A 741 0.56 44.95 -20.82
C THR A 741 -0.47 43.87 -21.21
N PRO A 742 -1.19 44.03 -22.32
CA PRO A 742 -2.11 42.99 -22.80
C PRO A 742 -1.45 41.62 -22.96
N GLU A 743 -0.22 41.57 -23.47
CA GLU A 743 0.56 40.34 -23.62
C GLU A 743 0.86 39.68 -22.27
N SER A 744 1.35 40.45 -21.27
CA SER A 744 1.65 39.92 -19.95
C SER A 744 0.42 39.37 -19.26
N VAL A 745 -0.72 40.06 -19.37
CA VAL A 745 -1.99 39.60 -18.76
C VAL A 745 -2.54 38.36 -19.45
N ALA A 746 -2.48 38.32 -20.80
CA ALA A 746 -2.86 37.13 -21.56
C ALA A 746 -1.98 35.94 -21.19
N MET A 747 -0.66 36.15 -21.12
CA MET A 747 0.31 35.11 -20.76
C MET A 747 0.07 34.57 -19.36
N ASP A 748 -0.05 35.43 -18.36
CA ASP A 748 -0.28 35.03 -16.97
C ASP A 748 -1.62 34.31 -16.75
N PHE A 749 -2.68 34.70 -17.47
CA PHE A 749 -3.99 34.09 -17.32
C PHE A 749 -4.08 32.75 -18.06
N LEU A 750 -3.67 32.74 -19.35
CA LEU A 750 -3.91 31.56 -20.20
C LEU A 750 -2.89 30.46 -20.01
N SER A 751 -1.67 30.76 -19.53
CA SER A 751 -0.67 29.71 -19.25
C SER A 751 -0.86 29.02 -17.91
N ARG A 752 -1.91 29.35 -17.16
CA ARG A 752 -2.24 28.76 -15.87
C ARG A 752 -3.51 27.92 -15.95
N GLY A 753 -3.45 26.69 -15.43
CA GLY A 753 -4.66 25.90 -15.17
C GLY A 753 -5.37 26.45 -13.93
N TRP A 754 -6.66 26.80 -14.05
CA TRP A 754 -7.49 27.31 -12.95
C TRP A 754 -8.26 26.22 -12.24
N TYR A 755 -7.76 24.97 -12.27
CA TYR A 755 -8.33 23.83 -11.59
C TYR A 755 -7.36 23.33 -10.53
N GLN A 756 -7.84 23.18 -9.31
CA GLN A 756 -7.12 22.56 -8.22
C GLN A 756 -7.56 21.11 -8.11
N LEU A 757 -6.62 20.20 -7.87
CA LEU A 757 -6.93 18.83 -7.51
C LEU A 757 -7.20 18.74 -6.01
N ASP A 758 -8.36 18.24 -5.64
CA ASP A 758 -8.77 18.00 -4.28
C ASP A 758 -8.88 16.49 -4.05
N TYR A 759 -8.52 16.04 -2.85
CA TYR A 759 -8.56 14.64 -2.48
C TYR A 759 -9.75 14.38 -1.55
N SER A 760 -10.57 13.39 -1.89
CA SER A 760 -11.67 12.95 -1.04
C SER A 760 -11.42 11.56 -0.48
N LEU A 761 -11.68 11.40 0.82
CA LEU A 761 -11.64 10.13 1.54
C LEU A 761 -13.06 9.64 1.79
N THR A 762 -13.30 8.35 1.52
CA THR A 762 -14.52 7.66 1.93
C THR A 762 -14.17 6.35 2.61
N TYR A 763 -14.86 6.00 3.67
CA TYR A 763 -14.69 4.74 4.38
C TYR A 763 -16.04 4.11 4.64
N GLN A 764 -16.22 2.86 4.19
CA GLN A 764 -17.50 2.15 4.28
C GLN A 764 -18.70 2.96 3.73
N ASN A 765 -18.48 3.66 2.61
CA ASN A 765 -19.42 4.58 1.93
C ASN A 765 -19.73 5.90 2.67
N ASP A 766 -19.16 6.14 3.85
CA ASP A 766 -19.28 7.44 4.50
C ASP A 766 -18.20 8.40 3.99
N SER A 767 -18.57 9.64 3.69
CA SER A 767 -17.61 10.69 3.38
C SER A 767 -16.87 11.13 4.65
N PHE A 768 -15.57 11.36 4.56
CA PHE A 768 -14.73 11.76 5.69
C PHE A 768 -15.30 12.93 6.50
N THR A 769 -15.85 13.94 5.83
CA THR A 769 -16.44 15.12 6.45
C THR A 769 -17.73 14.85 7.23
N GLN A 770 -18.39 13.72 6.99
CA GLN A 770 -19.63 13.31 7.68
C GLN A 770 -19.38 12.34 8.82
N MET A 771 -18.13 11.87 9.00
CA MET A 771 -17.77 10.95 10.05
C MET A 771 -17.64 11.67 11.39
N SER A 772 -17.85 10.93 12.51
CA SER A 772 -17.51 11.40 13.85
C SER A 772 -15.99 11.62 13.96
N GLU A 773 -15.56 12.50 14.87
CA GLU A 773 -14.13 12.80 15.08
C GLU A 773 -13.30 11.54 15.33
N GLY A 774 -13.81 10.60 16.12
CA GLY A 774 -13.16 9.32 16.36
C GLY A 774 -13.00 8.49 15.09
N LYS A 775 -14.08 8.35 14.30
CA LYS A 775 -14.02 7.62 13.03
C LYS A 775 -13.03 8.29 12.04
N GLN A 776 -12.97 9.62 12.03
CA GLN A 776 -11.98 10.37 11.25
C GLN A 776 -10.55 10.04 11.68
N ALA A 777 -10.27 10.03 12.99
CA ALA A 777 -8.96 9.68 13.54
C ALA A 777 -8.54 8.24 13.17
N PHE A 778 -9.48 7.30 13.25
CA PHE A 778 -9.24 5.92 12.81
C PHE A 778 -8.97 5.82 11.31
N VAL A 779 -9.71 6.54 10.48
CA VAL A 779 -9.49 6.58 9.03
C VAL A 779 -8.12 7.16 8.68
N ILE A 780 -7.65 8.17 9.42
CA ILE A 780 -6.28 8.68 9.27
C ILE A 780 -5.23 7.63 9.64
N LEU A 781 -5.42 6.92 10.75
CA LEU A 781 -4.53 5.81 11.12
C LEU A 781 -4.48 4.75 10.02
N LYS A 782 -5.65 4.38 9.50
CA LYS A 782 -5.77 3.41 8.40
C LYS A 782 -5.10 3.92 7.12
N LEU A 783 -5.27 5.19 6.78
CA LEU A 783 -4.61 5.84 5.64
C LEU A 783 -3.09 5.73 5.74
N LEU A 784 -2.53 6.06 6.89
CA LEU A 784 -1.08 6.05 7.12
C LEU A 784 -0.48 4.65 7.06
N LEU A 785 -1.19 3.63 7.56
CA LEU A 785 -0.65 2.28 7.69
C LEU A 785 -0.97 1.37 6.49
N ASP A 786 -2.16 1.47 5.88
CA ASP A 786 -2.56 0.58 4.78
C ASP A 786 -1.90 0.95 3.45
N PHE A 787 -1.67 2.25 3.25
CA PHE A 787 -1.02 2.73 2.04
C PHE A 787 0.50 2.90 2.19
N SER A 788 1.05 2.65 3.39
CA SER A 788 2.50 2.63 3.61
C SER A 788 3.11 1.32 3.13
N ASP A 789 4.17 1.39 2.33
CA ASP A 789 4.99 0.23 1.95
C ASP A 789 6.08 -0.08 2.99
N LYS A 790 6.16 0.70 4.04
CA LYS A 790 7.15 0.55 5.10
C LYS A 790 6.87 -0.68 5.94
N LYS A 791 7.93 -1.39 6.30
CA LYS A 791 7.89 -2.55 7.20
C LYS A 791 8.63 -2.30 8.52
N CYS A 792 9.07 -1.07 8.76
CA CYS A 792 9.72 -0.66 10.00
C CYS A 792 8.76 -0.71 11.19
N PRO A 793 9.27 -0.71 12.43
CA PRO A 793 8.44 -0.66 13.64
C PRO A 793 7.53 0.59 13.69
N ILE A 794 6.34 0.41 14.26
CA ILE A 794 5.37 1.48 14.48
C ILE A 794 5.26 1.76 15.97
N LEU A 795 5.38 3.01 16.34
CA LEU A 795 5.19 3.51 17.69
C LEU A 795 3.93 4.39 17.73
N ILE A 796 2.95 4.05 18.58
CA ILE A 796 1.67 4.78 18.66
C ILE A 796 1.39 5.15 20.12
N ASP A 797 1.14 6.41 20.38
CA ASP A 797 0.78 6.89 21.71
C ASP A 797 -0.74 7.16 21.80
N GLN A 798 -1.45 6.32 22.53
CA GLN A 798 -2.88 6.40 22.85
C GLN A 798 -3.79 6.60 21.61
N PRO A 799 -3.86 5.64 20.70
CA PRO A 799 -4.69 5.74 19.49
C PRO A 799 -6.19 5.77 19.80
N GLU A 800 -6.57 5.41 21.03
CA GLU A 800 -7.96 5.33 21.49
C GLU A 800 -8.53 6.67 21.97
N ASP A 801 -7.74 7.72 22.18
CA ASP A 801 -8.16 8.95 22.88
C ASP A 801 -9.42 9.63 22.30
N SER A 802 -9.70 9.42 21.03
CA SER A 802 -10.86 10.02 20.34
C SER A 802 -11.94 9.00 19.94
N LEU A 803 -11.76 7.70 20.30
CA LEU A 803 -12.64 6.62 19.90
C LEU A 803 -13.60 6.24 21.05
N ASP A 804 -14.85 5.93 20.73
CA ASP A 804 -15.74 5.26 21.67
C ASP A 804 -15.38 3.77 21.82
N ASN A 805 -15.80 3.15 22.92
CA ASN A 805 -15.47 1.74 23.21
C ASN A 805 -15.94 0.75 22.12
N ARG A 806 -17.00 1.06 21.38
CA ARG A 806 -17.51 0.21 20.31
C ARG A 806 -16.61 0.28 19.07
N ALA A 807 -16.17 1.48 18.71
CA ALA A 807 -15.23 1.71 17.62
C ALA A 807 -13.86 1.09 17.95
N ILE A 808 -13.40 1.24 19.21
CA ILE A 808 -12.15 0.60 19.67
C ILE A 808 -12.24 -0.92 19.47
N TYR A 809 -13.27 -1.58 19.96
CA TYR A 809 -13.37 -3.03 19.90
C TYR A 809 -13.59 -3.57 18.47
N LYS A 810 -14.48 -2.95 17.71
CA LYS A 810 -14.86 -3.47 16.37
C LYS A 810 -13.91 -3.09 15.24
N GLU A 811 -13.28 -1.93 15.35
CA GLU A 811 -12.49 -1.38 14.26
C GLU A 811 -10.99 -1.37 14.60
N LEU A 812 -10.59 -0.71 15.67
CA LEU A 812 -9.17 -0.57 16.04
C LEU A 812 -8.54 -1.91 16.45
N VAL A 813 -9.21 -2.70 17.28
CA VAL A 813 -8.71 -4.00 17.76
C VAL A 813 -8.50 -4.96 16.59
N GLU A 814 -9.50 -5.13 15.74
CA GLU A 814 -9.39 -6.00 14.56
C GLU A 814 -8.32 -5.52 13.58
N TYR A 815 -8.18 -4.21 13.44
CA TYR A 815 -7.15 -3.62 12.63
C TYR A 815 -5.75 -3.89 13.19
N LEU A 816 -5.54 -3.75 14.49
CA LEU A 816 -4.28 -4.06 15.17
C LEU A 816 -3.93 -5.55 15.07
N LYS A 817 -4.90 -6.46 15.22
CA LYS A 817 -4.72 -7.90 15.02
C LYS A 817 -4.17 -8.23 13.62
N LYS A 818 -4.62 -7.52 12.61
CA LYS A 818 -4.12 -7.67 11.24
C LYS A 818 -2.71 -7.09 11.09
N LYS A 819 -2.48 -5.87 11.54
CA LYS A 819 -1.22 -5.15 11.32
C LYS A 819 -0.06 -5.67 12.14
N LYS A 820 -0.28 -6.20 13.36
CA LYS A 820 0.78 -6.82 14.17
C LYS A 820 1.44 -8.02 13.49
N LYS A 821 0.75 -8.68 12.55
CA LYS A 821 1.30 -9.80 11.76
C LYS A 821 2.29 -9.31 10.69
N GLU A 822 2.13 -8.08 10.22
CA GLU A 822 2.94 -7.49 9.16
C GLU A 822 4.15 -6.71 9.70
N ARG A 823 3.97 -6.00 10.84
CA ARG A 823 4.95 -5.07 11.41
C ARG A 823 5.00 -5.18 12.94
N GLN A 824 6.14 -4.85 13.52
CA GLN A 824 6.22 -4.66 14.97
C GLN A 824 5.45 -3.40 15.38
N ILE A 825 4.60 -3.52 16.40
CA ILE A 825 3.83 -2.41 16.96
C ILE A 825 4.21 -2.25 18.43
N ILE A 826 4.54 -1.02 18.82
CA ILE A 826 4.77 -0.62 20.21
C ILE A 826 3.77 0.49 20.52
N LEU A 827 2.82 0.21 21.42
CA LEU A 827 1.65 1.03 21.63
C LEU A 827 1.46 1.36 23.11
N VAL A 828 1.26 2.64 23.42
CA VAL A 828 0.83 3.09 24.77
C VAL A 828 -0.69 3.11 24.82
N THR A 829 -1.29 2.52 25.86
CA THR A 829 -2.75 2.51 26.02
C THR A 829 -3.18 2.48 27.48
N HIS A 830 -4.38 2.98 27.73
CA HIS A 830 -5.13 2.84 28.99
C HIS A 830 -6.40 1.98 28.82
N ASN A 831 -6.62 1.42 27.63
CA ASN A 831 -7.86 0.71 27.34
C ASN A 831 -7.64 -0.82 27.37
N PRO A 832 -8.38 -1.56 28.24
CA PRO A 832 -8.27 -3.00 28.33
C PRO A 832 -8.66 -3.72 27.02
N ASN A 833 -9.58 -3.16 26.24
CA ASN A 833 -9.98 -3.75 24.97
C ASN A 833 -8.83 -3.80 23.94
N ILE A 834 -7.86 -2.88 24.02
CA ILE A 834 -6.68 -2.93 23.16
C ILE A 834 -5.71 -4.00 23.64
N VAL A 835 -5.43 -4.06 24.95
CA VAL A 835 -4.46 -5.02 25.49
C VAL A 835 -4.96 -6.46 25.36
N VAL A 836 -6.18 -6.71 25.85
CA VAL A 836 -6.77 -8.06 25.88
C VAL A 836 -7.43 -8.38 24.54
N GLY A 837 -8.23 -7.46 24.00
CA GLY A 837 -8.97 -7.70 22.76
C GLY A 837 -8.09 -7.81 21.51
N ALA A 838 -7.00 -7.04 21.41
CA ALA A 838 -6.04 -7.19 20.33
C ALA A 838 -5.01 -8.30 20.57
N ASP A 839 -5.16 -9.05 21.66
CA ASP A 839 -4.29 -10.17 22.03
C ASP A 839 -2.82 -9.75 21.99
N ALA A 840 -2.45 -8.78 22.86
CA ALA A 840 -1.08 -8.27 22.94
C ALA A 840 -0.12 -9.37 23.39
N GLU A 841 0.92 -9.60 22.63
CA GLU A 841 1.91 -10.63 22.92
C GLU A 841 2.82 -10.25 24.07
N ASN A 842 3.14 -8.94 24.21
CA ASN A 842 4.00 -8.44 25.26
C ASN A 842 3.40 -7.21 25.92
N ILE A 843 3.24 -7.27 27.23
CA ILE A 843 2.72 -6.17 28.04
C ILE A 843 3.84 -5.60 28.88
N ILE A 844 4.11 -4.32 28.71
CA ILE A 844 5.12 -3.57 29.44
C ILE A 844 4.40 -2.72 30.50
N VAL A 845 4.60 -3.04 31.76
CA VAL A 845 4.02 -2.31 32.89
C VAL A 845 4.98 -1.26 33.37
N ALA A 846 4.54 -0.01 33.37
CA ALA A 846 5.32 1.16 33.77
C ALA A 846 4.88 1.65 35.17
N ASN A 847 5.84 1.93 36.05
CA ASN A 847 5.60 2.55 37.34
C ASN A 847 6.50 3.78 37.58
N GLN A 848 5.94 4.79 38.23
CA GLN A 848 6.70 5.92 38.76
C GLN A 848 6.93 5.75 40.25
N HIS A 849 8.17 5.96 40.70
CA HIS A 849 8.52 5.90 42.11
C HIS A 849 7.67 6.87 42.95
N GLY A 850 7.15 6.41 44.06
CA GLY A 850 6.35 7.13 44.99
C GLY A 850 6.25 6.45 46.34
N GLN A 851 5.76 7.14 47.39
CA GLN A 851 5.63 6.58 48.75
C GLN A 851 4.75 5.30 48.81
N ASN A 852 3.70 5.23 47.96
CA ASN A 852 2.79 4.10 47.89
C ASN A 852 3.13 3.11 46.77
N ALA A 853 4.13 3.41 45.94
CA ALA A 853 4.53 2.62 44.81
C ALA A 853 6.06 2.71 44.60
N PRO A 854 6.86 2.15 45.53
CA PRO A 854 8.33 2.27 45.48
C PRO A 854 8.90 1.43 44.35
N ASN A 855 9.79 2.03 43.57
CA ASN A 855 10.64 1.33 42.61
C ASN A 855 11.90 0.81 43.30
N ALA A 856 12.54 -0.19 42.75
CA ALA A 856 13.83 -0.63 43.22
C ALA A 856 14.90 0.44 43.04
N GLY A 857 15.71 0.69 44.07
CA GLY A 857 16.77 1.68 44.06
C GLY A 857 16.32 3.12 43.89
N ASP A 858 15.07 3.44 44.23
CA ASP A 858 14.42 4.74 44.13
C ASP A 858 14.46 5.37 42.71
N THR A 859 14.61 4.51 41.70
CA THR A 859 14.62 4.92 40.29
C THR A 859 13.28 5.57 39.92
N LYS A 860 13.30 6.71 39.23
CA LYS A 860 12.08 7.47 38.91
C LYS A 860 11.06 6.66 38.13
N PHE A 861 11.49 5.97 37.09
CA PHE A 861 10.63 5.11 36.27
C PHE A 861 11.20 3.69 36.22
N GLN A 862 10.34 2.73 36.44
CA GLN A 862 10.67 1.29 36.31
C GLN A 862 9.67 0.60 35.41
N TYR A 863 10.15 -0.42 34.71
CA TYR A 863 9.35 -1.21 33.78
C TYR A 863 9.59 -2.69 33.99
N ILE A 864 8.54 -3.48 33.87
CA ILE A 864 8.60 -4.94 33.71
C ILE A 864 7.81 -5.33 32.48
N ASN A 865 8.11 -6.48 31.89
CA ASN A 865 7.36 -6.96 30.74
C ASN A 865 7.13 -8.45 30.77
N GLY A 866 6.07 -8.92 30.09
CA GLY A 866 5.71 -10.32 29.95
C GLY A 866 4.40 -10.51 29.18
N ALA A 867 3.92 -11.75 29.15
CA ALA A 867 2.71 -12.14 28.47
C ALA A 867 1.43 -11.93 29.32
N LEU A 868 0.28 -11.85 28.66
CA LEU A 868 -1.04 -11.83 29.31
C LEU A 868 -1.28 -13.06 30.21
N GLU A 869 -0.74 -14.19 29.82
CA GLU A 869 -0.81 -15.46 30.54
C GLU A 869 0.15 -15.61 31.74
N ASP A 870 1.00 -14.61 31.99
CA ASP A 870 1.89 -14.64 33.15
C ASP A 870 1.10 -14.39 34.45
N THR A 871 0.90 -15.48 35.21
CA THR A 871 0.12 -15.50 36.47
C THR A 871 0.98 -15.49 37.73
N LYS A 872 2.30 -15.61 37.59
CA LYS A 872 3.22 -15.64 38.70
C LYS A 872 3.95 -14.30 38.82
N PRO A 873 4.14 -13.81 40.07
CA PRO A 873 4.98 -12.63 40.29
C PRO A 873 6.40 -12.87 39.79
N GLN A 874 7.01 -11.81 39.23
CA GLN A 874 8.42 -11.87 38.81
C GLN A 874 9.33 -11.63 40.04
N THR A 875 9.56 -12.65 40.82
CA THR A 875 10.32 -12.60 42.10
C THR A 875 11.82 -12.39 41.89
N THR A 876 12.24 -11.28 41.27
CA THR A 876 13.65 -10.87 41.34
C THR A 876 13.78 -9.68 42.28
N SER A 877 14.77 -9.71 43.18
CA SER A 877 15.03 -8.75 44.25
C SER A 877 15.25 -7.29 43.78
N ASN A 878 15.16 -7.03 42.51
CA ASN A 878 15.44 -5.73 41.88
C ASN A 878 14.22 -5.06 41.19
N GLN A 879 12.99 -5.47 41.45
CA GLN A 879 11.82 -4.98 40.70
C GLN A 879 10.80 -4.15 41.52
N GLY A 880 11.12 -3.82 42.78
CA GLY A 880 10.23 -2.99 43.60
C GLY A 880 8.78 -3.54 43.62
N ILE A 881 7.80 -2.65 43.72
CA ILE A 881 6.38 -3.03 43.73
C ILE A 881 5.92 -3.77 42.47
N LEU A 882 6.57 -3.54 41.34
CA LEU A 882 6.22 -4.20 40.09
C LEU A 882 6.49 -5.73 40.16
N GLY A 883 7.47 -6.15 40.95
CA GLY A 883 7.78 -7.56 41.12
C GLY A 883 6.83 -8.33 42.06
N GLU A 884 5.98 -7.64 42.83
CA GLU A 884 5.05 -8.26 43.78
C GLU A 884 3.81 -8.84 43.12
N HIS A 885 3.50 -8.41 41.89
CA HIS A 885 2.33 -8.83 41.13
C HIS A 885 2.73 -9.47 39.79
N SER A 886 1.89 -10.39 39.32
CA SER A 886 1.99 -10.94 37.98
C SER A 886 1.56 -9.92 36.91
N ILE A 887 1.96 -10.13 35.63
CA ILE A 887 1.51 -9.27 34.51
C ILE A 887 -0.03 -9.25 34.44
N ARG A 888 -0.69 -10.42 34.58
CA ARG A 888 -2.15 -10.51 34.60
C ARG A 888 -2.79 -9.67 35.71
N GLU A 889 -2.23 -9.68 36.91
CA GLU A 889 -2.71 -8.86 38.02
C GLU A 889 -2.53 -7.37 37.77
N HIS A 890 -1.38 -6.97 37.23
CA HIS A 890 -1.14 -5.59 36.80
C HIS A 890 -2.15 -5.10 35.76
N ILE A 891 -2.46 -5.93 34.76
CA ILE A 891 -3.48 -5.59 33.75
C ILE A 891 -4.83 -5.36 34.43
N CYS A 892 -5.24 -6.27 35.31
CA CYS A 892 -6.50 -6.17 36.03
C CYS A 892 -6.55 -4.92 36.91
N ASP A 893 -5.48 -4.62 37.66
CA ASP A 893 -5.43 -3.47 38.56
C ASP A 893 -5.40 -2.12 37.83
N ILE A 894 -4.57 -2.02 36.79
CA ILE A 894 -4.35 -0.74 36.08
C ILE A 894 -5.52 -0.41 35.15
N LEU A 895 -6.00 -1.40 34.39
CA LEU A 895 -6.99 -1.16 33.32
C LEU A 895 -8.43 -1.38 33.77
N GLU A 896 -8.66 -2.31 34.73
CA GLU A 896 -10.00 -2.69 35.17
C GLU A 896 -10.37 -2.15 36.54
N GLY A 897 -9.41 -1.54 37.25
CA GLY A 897 -9.60 -1.03 38.62
C GLY A 897 -9.57 -2.13 39.70
N GLY A 898 -8.92 -3.24 39.39
CA GLY A 898 -8.71 -4.40 40.26
C GLY A 898 -9.77 -5.49 40.13
N LYS A 899 -9.41 -6.71 40.56
CA LYS A 899 -10.24 -7.91 40.46
C LYS A 899 -11.64 -7.74 41.07
N LYS A 900 -11.74 -7.08 42.23
CA LYS A 900 -13.03 -6.83 42.89
C LYS A 900 -13.96 -5.90 42.09
N ALA A 901 -13.39 -4.89 41.41
CA ALA A 901 -14.17 -4.00 40.58
C ALA A 901 -14.66 -4.71 39.31
N PHE A 902 -13.82 -5.53 38.73
CA PHE A 902 -14.15 -6.35 37.57
C PHE A 902 -15.28 -7.36 37.90
N GLU A 903 -15.11 -8.17 38.95
CA GLU A 903 -16.11 -9.13 39.38
C GLU A 903 -17.46 -8.48 39.74
N LYS A 904 -17.45 -7.29 40.38
CA LYS A 904 -18.67 -6.50 40.65
C LYS A 904 -19.38 -6.05 39.37
N ARG A 905 -18.63 -5.68 38.33
CA ARG A 905 -19.23 -5.35 37.01
C ARG A 905 -19.86 -6.57 36.37
N GLU A 906 -19.15 -7.72 36.31
CA GLU A 906 -19.68 -8.95 35.73
C GLU A 906 -20.98 -9.40 36.44
N GLN A 907 -21.00 -9.34 37.77
CA GLN A 907 -22.18 -9.68 38.57
C GLN A 907 -23.35 -8.72 38.28
N LYS A 908 -23.08 -7.38 38.15
CA LYS A 908 -24.12 -6.39 37.85
C LYS A 908 -24.69 -6.55 36.43
N TYR A 909 -23.91 -6.97 35.48
CA TYR A 909 -24.34 -7.26 34.10
C TYR A 909 -25.00 -8.64 33.96
N GLY A 910 -24.91 -9.50 34.97
CA GLY A 910 -25.51 -10.85 34.98
C GLY A 910 -24.75 -11.84 34.09
N PHE A 911 -23.46 -11.60 33.80
CA PHE A 911 -22.66 -12.50 32.97
C PHE A 911 -22.10 -13.72 33.74
N LYS A 912 -21.97 -13.63 35.04
CA LYS A 912 -21.67 -14.79 35.92
C LYS A 912 -22.96 -15.48 36.35
N LYS A 913 -23.09 -16.73 35.92
CA LYS A 913 -24.08 -17.66 36.50
C LYS A 913 -23.63 -18.15 37.85
#